data_df79d7856cd3a4e5238cad9b48358fa9
#
_entry.id   df79d7856cd3a4e5238cad9b48358fa9
#
_cell.length_a   1.000
_cell.length_b   1.000
_cell.length_c   1.000
_cell.angle_alpha   90.00
_cell.angle_beta   90.00
_cell.angle_gamma   90.00
#
_symmetry.space_group_name_H-M   'P 1'
#
loop_
_entity.id
_entity.type
_entity.pdbx_description
1 polymer ?
#
loop_
_entity_poly.entity_id
_entity_poly.type
_entity_poly.pdbx_seq_one_letter_code
_entity_poly.pdbx_strand_id
1 'polypeptide(L)'
;MTLDVSLTPAAPLLTRLAGLRDRAAALVAHRAADDPTAGDPLRGLYLSDEAVRHLLRPMTPAELPELETEFGDRLAELAARLGLGPLDTTVLLIALAPDLDRTFEPLYGYLNDDVGRRRATVALALDLFGVPAHLAEARARFHPAAPLTALGLLVVEEPERPFLSRSLRVPDRVLSHLLGDDTPDPALAGHLRTPSYGSGPGTGEDEEFVRRLAGRIAAGPLLGYLRERREGEGLGCATAALRLAGTEALHYTGPEAHVPELLREARLTGRAVLVDAALPRALVTELHRATDVTVLITSPHPYDPQWCDQGDPLVLEVPSRRAVAADTWAAVLPGTSGFDLAATVAPYHLAGDRLIRAARAAQALAAFDGTGLTAAHVRLAARQQSASGLEQHARRIRPAVDWRDLVLPERPLTELRELALRARHRDRVLGDWRLSAGGGRGRGVLGLFAGDSGTGKTLSAEVVAAELGLDLYVVQLSSVVDKYVGETEKNLERIFTEADRTDAVLLFDEADAVFGKRSEVKDAHDRYANLESAYLLQRLEAFDGIALLTTNLRANIDEAFTRRLDLVVDFPFPEEEQRLALWRHGLVHVPSEPDIELGPLARDFELAGGAIRSAVVTAAYLAAGSGEPVTAADLLEGARREYRKAGRLVPGTW
;
A
#
# COMPACT_ATOMS: atom_id res chain seq x y z
N MET A 1 9.05 -47.03 -14.50
CA MET A 1 7.81 -46.26 -14.71
C MET A 1 8.00 -45.58 -16.07
N THR A 2 7.53 -46.21 -17.15
CA THR A 2 7.54 -45.62 -18.50
C THR A 2 6.41 -44.57 -18.50
N LEU A 3 6.80 -43.30 -18.48
CA LEU A 3 5.87 -42.19 -18.71
C LEU A 3 5.32 -42.35 -20.15
N ASP A 4 4.01 -42.47 -20.28
CA ASP A 4 3.36 -42.45 -21.59
C ASP A 4 3.43 -41.01 -22.14
N VAL A 5 4.39 -40.77 -23.01
CA VAL A 5 4.71 -39.44 -23.57
C VAL A 5 3.51 -38.92 -24.41
N SER A 6 2.63 -39.78 -24.89
CA SER A 6 1.48 -39.40 -25.71
C SER A 6 0.37 -38.67 -24.90
N LEU A 7 0.40 -38.75 -23.57
CA LEU A 7 -0.55 -38.11 -22.66
C LEU A 7 0.01 -36.83 -21.98
N THR A 8 1.20 -36.39 -22.32
CA THR A 8 1.79 -35.18 -21.75
C THR A 8 1.32 -33.93 -22.49
N PRO A 9 1.18 -32.77 -21.81
CA PRO A 9 0.89 -31.49 -22.47
C PRO A 9 1.90 -31.09 -23.57
N ALA A 10 3.07 -31.70 -23.55
CA ALA A 10 4.15 -31.46 -24.50
C ALA A 10 4.02 -32.27 -25.82
N ALA A 11 3.14 -33.29 -25.89
CA ALA A 11 3.05 -34.16 -27.05
C ALA A 11 2.83 -33.43 -28.39
N PRO A 12 1.91 -32.44 -28.50
CA PRO A 12 1.72 -31.68 -29.73
C PRO A 12 2.94 -30.84 -30.11
N LEU A 13 3.65 -30.27 -29.13
CA LEU A 13 4.87 -29.51 -29.35
C LEU A 13 5.99 -30.41 -29.92
N LEU A 14 6.11 -31.64 -29.45
CA LEU A 14 7.06 -32.64 -29.98
C LEU A 14 6.69 -33.03 -31.41
N THR A 15 5.40 -33.09 -31.78
CA THR A 15 4.97 -33.32 -33.17
C THR A 15 5.40 -32.17 -34.07
N ARG A 16 5.27 -30.94 -33.65
CA ARG A 16 5.77 -29.76 -34.36
C ARG A 16 7.29 -29.82 -34.57
N LEU A 17 8.05 -30.29 -33.57
CA LEU A 17 9.50 -30.48 -33.68
C LEU A 17 9.88 -31.55 -34.71
N ALA A 18 9.09 -32.61 -34.85
CA ALA A 18 9.31 -33.62 -35.90
C ALA A 18 9.20 -32.98 -37.29
N GLY A 19 8.16 -32.18 -37.56
CA GLY A 19 8.03 -31.44 -38.82
C GLY A 19 9.16 -30.41 -39.04
N LEU A 20 9.64 -29.76 -37.98
CA LEU A 20 10.84 -28.89 -38.08
C LEU A 20 12.09 -29.69 -38.40
N ARG A 21 12.25 -30.90 -37.87
CA ARG A 21 13.38 -31.78 -38.19
C ARG A 21 13.36 -32.19 -39.65
N ASP A 22 12.20 -32.50 -40.24
CA ASP A 22 12.06 -32.83 -41.66
C ASP A 22 12.46 -31.64 -42.54
N ARG A 23 12.07 -30.42 -42.16
CA ARG A 23 12.54 -29.19 -42.85
C ARG A 23 14.04 -29.00 -42.75
N ALA A 24 14.62 -29.20 -41.57
CA ALA A 24 16.07 -29.10 -41.39
C ALA A 24 16.81 -30.17 -42.23
N ALA A 25 16.29 -31.39 -42.31
CA ALA A 25 16.84 -32.44 -43.17
C ALA A 25 16.78 -32.08 -44.65
N ALA A 26 15.65 -31.53 -45.13
CA ALA A 26 15.51 -31.02 -46.48
C ALA A 26 16.50 -29.87 -46.79
N LEU A 27 16.69 -28.96 -45.84
CA LEU A 27 17.64 -27.85 -45.97
C LEU A 27 19.10 -28.37 -46.02
N VAL A 28 19.46 -29.38 -45.19
CA VAL A 28 20.76 -30.06 -45.23
C VAL A 28 20.97 -30.71 -46.56
N ALA A 29 19.99 -31.50 -47.07
CA ALA A 29 20.09 -32.15 -48.37
C ALA A 29 20.28 -31.16 -49.52
N HIS A 30 19.51 -30.06 -49.50
CA HIS A 30 19.63 -28.99 -50.50
C HIS A 30 21.00 -28.33 -50.51
N ARG A 31 21.55 -27.98 -49.32
CA ARG A 31 22.88 -27.37 -49.22
C ARG A 31 24.02 -28.32 -49.57
N ALA A 32 23.86 -29.62 -49.31
CA ALA A 32 24.87 -30.64 -49.60
C ALA A 32 24.90 -31.03 -51.08
N ALA A 33 23.81 -30.86 -51.84
CA ALA A 33 23.67 -31.35 -53.22
C ALA A 33 24.75 -30.80 -54.18
N ASP A 34 25.14 -29.54 -54.03
CA ASP A 34 26.10 -28.85 -54.91
C ASP A 34 27.35 -28.36 -54.18
N ASP A 35 27.53 -28.72 -52.91
CA ASP A 35 28.64 -28.28 -52.09
C ASP A 35 29.83 -29.24 -52.20
N PRO A 36 30.95 -28.83 -52.83
CA PRO A 36 32.12 -29.68 -52.97
C PRO A 36 32.81 -30.00 -51.63
N THR A 37 32.47 -29.27 -50.56
CA THR A 37 33.04 -29.45 -49.21
C THR A 37 32.13 -30.25 -48.27
N ALA A 38 30.99 -30.77 -48.76
CA ALA A 38 30.03 -31.53 -47.97
C ALA A 38 30.62 -32.73 -47.23
N GLY A 39 31.70 -33.35 -47.76
CA GLY A 39 32.44 -34.46 -47.17
C GLY A 39 33.70 -34.06 -46.39
N ASP A 40 33.99 -32.77 -46.21
CA ASP A 40 35.18 -32.31 -45.51
C ASP A 40 35.01 -32.43 -43.98
N PRO A 41 35.83 -33.25 -43.27
CA PRO A 41 35.76 -33.40 -41.83
C PRO A 41 36.03 -32.10 -41.03
N LEU A 42 36.64 -31.09 -41.64
CA LEU A 42 37.00 -29.81 -41.03
C LEU A 42 36.08 -28.67 -41.47
N ARG A 43 34.96 -28.98 -42.10
CA ARG A 43 33.93 -28.00 -42.48
C ARG A 43 33.51 -27.17 -41.28
N GLY A 44 33.34 -25.86 -41.45
CA GLY A 44 32.97 -24.91 -40.41
C GLY A 44 34.14 -24.45 -39.52
N LEU A 45 35.35 -25.01 -39.69
CA LEU A 45 36.55 -24.59 -38.97
C LEU A 45 37.47 -23.72 -39.84
N TYR A 46 37.45 -23.90 -41.18
CA TYR A 46 38.19 -23.08 -42.13
C TYR A 46 37.45 -22.98 -43.48
N LEU A 47 37.81 -22.04 -44.31
CA LEU A 47 37.28 -21.86 -45.67
C LEU A 47 38.34 -22.24 -46.68
N SER A 48 38.07 -23.30 -47.46
CA SER A 48 38.91 -23.69 -48.61
C SER A 48 38.59 -22.82 -49.83
N ASP A 49 39.51 -22.78 -50.83
CA ASP A 49 39.25 -22.09 -52.10
C ASP A 49 38.00 -22.63 -52.83
N GLU A 50 37.70 -23.90 -52.65
CA GLU A 50 36.55 -24.58 -53.22
C GLU A 50 35.26 -24.11 -52.53
N ALA A 51 35.28 -24.00 -51.20
CA ALA A 51 34.17 -23.41 -50.42
C ALA A 51 33.90 -21.98 -50.83
N VAL A 52 34.96 -21.17 -51.01
CA VAL A 52 34.80 -19.76 -51.45
C VAL A 52 34.17 -19.70 -52.85
N ARG A 53 34.62 -20.55 -53.79
CA ARG A 53 34.02 -20.61 -55.14
C ARG A 53 32.56 -21.06 -55.11
N HIS A 54 32.19 -21.96 -54.20
CA HIS A 54 30.81 -22.38 -53.99
C HIS A 54 29.96 -21.24 -53.46
N LEU A 55 30.44 -20.51 -52.47
CA LEU A 55 29.75 -19.34 -51.90
C LEU A 55 29.50 -18.20 -52.89
N LEU A 56 30.30 -18.10 -53.94
CA LEU A 56 30.14 -17.12 -55.04
C LEU A 56 29.06 -17.51 -56.05
N ARG A 57 28.49 -18.72 -55.96
CA ARG A 57 27.38 -19.13 -56.87
C ARG A 57 26.05 -18.58 -56.40
N PRO A 58 25.10 -18.26 -57.29
CA PRO A 58 23.74 -17.92 -56.92
C PRO A 58 23.09 -19.10 -56.16
N MET A 59 22.57 -18.85 -54.98
CA MET A 59 21.82 -19.86 -54.22
C MET A 59 20.38 -19.94 -54.74
N THR A 60 19.93 -21.17 -54.98
CA THR A 60 18.51 -21.44 -55.25
C THR A 60 17.74 -21.62 -53.92
N PRO A 61 16.48 -21.17 -53.84
CA PRO A 61 15.66 -21.42 -52.66
C PRO A 61 15.45 -22.94 -52.47
N ALA A 62 15.53 -23.43 -51.23
CA ALA A 62 15.21 -24.80 -50.88
C ALA A 62 13.71 -25.06 -50.97
N GLU A 63 13.28 -26.17 -51.55
CA GLU A 63 11.92 -26.68 -51.42
C GLU A 63 11.78 -27.36 -50.07
N LEU A 64 11.02 -26.74 -49.16
CA LEU A 64 10.82 -27.24 -47.80
C LEU A 64 9.44 -27.88 -47.64
N PRO A 65 9.31 -28.96 -46.86
CA PRO A 65 8.01 -29.52 -46.50
C PRO A 65 7.11 -28.46 -45.82
N GLU A 66 5.82 -28.55 -46.03
CA GLU A 66 4.86 -27.70 -45.28
C GLU A 66 4.88 -28.04 -43.81
N LEU A 67 4.77 -27.03 -42.97
CA LEU A 67 4.58 -27.22 -41.53
C LEU A 67 3.07 -27.27 -41.25
N GLU A 68 2.66 -28.29 -40.50
CA GLU A 68 1.31 -28.29 -39.95
C GLU A 68 1.12 -27.07 -39.03
N THR A 69 0.04 -26.34 -39.24
CA THR A 69 -0.27 -25.12 -38.47
C THR A 69 -1.43 -25.33 -37.50
N GLU A 70 -2.27 -26.35 -37.71
CA GLU A 70 -3.45 -26.61 -36.89
C GLU A 70 -3.13 -27.61 -35.75
N PHE A 71 -2.76 -27.08 -34.62
CA PHE A 71 -2.58 -27.82 -33.37
C PHE A 71 -3.42 -27.18 -32.26
N GLY A 72 -4.04 -28.01 -31.42
CA GLY A 72 -4.70 -27.57 -30.19
C GLY A 72 -3.72 -27.59 -29.02
N ASP A 73 -2.61 -26.86 -29.10
CA ASP A 73 -1.59 -26.84 -28.07
C ASP A 73 -1.42 -25.43 -27.45
N ARG A 74 -0.67 -25.36 -26.34
CA ARG A 74 -0.38 -24.09 -25.64
C ARG A 74 0.31 -23.06 -26.53
N LEU A 75 1.09 -23.47 -27.52
CA LEU A 75 1.70 -22.54 -28.48
C LEU A 75 0.65 -21.92 -29.40
N ALA A 76 -0.34 -22.71 -29.88
CA ALA A 76 -1.44 -22.19 -30.69
C ALA A 76 -2.37 -21.28 -29.86
N GLU A 77 -2.66 -21.65 -28.62
CA GLU A 77 -3.44 -20.80 -27.70
C GLU A 77 -2.72 -19.47 -27.43
N LEU A 78 -1.42 -19.51 -27.17
CA LEU A 78 -0.59 -18.33 -26.98
C LEU A 78 -0.57 -17.45 -28.23
N ALA A 79 -0.38 -18.08 -29.41
CA ALA A 79 -0.36 -17.38 -30.70
C ALA A 79 -1.71 -16.68 -30.98
N ALA A 80 -2.83 -17.36 -30.76
CA ALA A 80 -4.17 -16.82 -30.94
C ALA A 80 -4.43 -15.64 -29.98
N ARG A 81 -4.04 -15.77 -28.70
CA ARG A 81 -4.19 -14.73 -27.67
C ARG A 81 -3.39 -13.48 -27.99
N LEU A 82 -2.16 -13.65 -28.49
CA LEU A 82 -1.22 -12.54 -28.73
C LEU A 82 -1.21 -12.07 -30.19
N GLY A 83 -2.04 -12.63 -31.04
CA GLY A 83 -2.12 -12.26 -32.46
C GLY A 83 -0.83 -12.57 -33.24
N LEU A 84 -0.10 -13.64 -32.88
CA LEU A 84 1.12 -14.05 -33.56
C LEU A 84 0.81 -14.70 -34.91
N GLY A 85 1.51 -14.25 -35.95
CA GLY A 85 1.39 -14.83 -37.29
C GLY A 85 2.14 -16.16 -37.46
N PRO A 86 1.94 -16.86 -38.60
CA PRO A 86 2.61 -18.14 -38.88
C PRO A 86 4.15 -18.03 -38.84
N LEU A 87 4.72 -16.94 -39.30
CA LEU A 87 6.16 -16.69 -39.23
C LEU A 87 6.62 -16.55 -37.78
N ASP A 88 5.88 -15.82 -36.93
CA ASP A 88 6.23 -15.60 -35.52
C ASP A 88 6.23 -16.94 -34.76
N THR A 89 5.19 -17.76 -34.94
CA THR A 89 5.08 -19.07 -34.27
C THR A 89 6.16 -20.03 -34.73
N THR A 90 6.53 -20.02 -36.01
CA THR A 90 7.59 -20.85 -36.56
C THR A 90 8.98 -20.40 -36.06
N VAL A 91 9.24 -19.09 -36.04
CA VAL A 91 10.48 -18.52 -35.47
C VAL A 91 10.64 -18.91 -34.01
N LEU A 92 9.53 -18.81 -33.24
CA LEU A 92 9.55 -19.21 -31.83
C LEU A 92 9.86 -20.70 -31.68
N LEU A 93 9.23 -21.58 -32.47
CA LEU A 93 9.51 -23.02 -32.48
C LEU A 93 10.96 -23.33 -32.86
N ILE A 94 11.52 -22.69 -33.88
CA ILE A 94 12.92 -22.85 -34.31
C ILE A 94 13.86 -22.44 -33.19
N ALA A 95 13.59 -21.32 -32.50
CA ALA A 95 14.43 -20.85 -31.41
C ALA A 95 14.33 -21.75 -30.15
N LEU A 96 13.18 -22.41 -29.91
CA LEU A 96 12.95 -23.36 -28.82
C LEU A 96 13.58 -24.75 -29.06
N ALA A 97 13.75 -25.14 -30.30
CA ALA A 97 14.11 -26.51 -30.65
C ALA A 97 15.35 -27.07 -29.91
N PRO A 98 16.48 -26.35 -29.76
CA PRO A 98 17.63 -26.84 -29.03
C PRO A 98 17.37 -27.08 -27.53
N ASP A 99 16.49 -26.28 -26.92
CA ASP A 99 16.14 -26.38 -25.49
C ASP A 99 15.12 -27.53 -25.24
N LEU A 100 14.41 -27.98 -26.28
CA LEU A 100 13.48 -29.12 -26.22
C LEU A 100 14.13 -30.45 -26.61
N ASP A 101 15.01 -30.42 -27.59
CA ASP A 101 15.72 -31.61 -28.11
C ASP A 101 17.18 -31.25 -28.45
N ARG A 102 18.09 -31.75 -27.63
CA ARG A 102 19.54 -31.49 -27.76
C ARG A 102 20.12 -31.88 -29.12
N THR A 103 19.43 -32.71 -29.93
CA THR A 103 19.90 -33.09 -31.27
C THR A 103 19.90 -31.90 -32.25
N PHE A 104 19.10 -30.84 -31.94
CA PHE A 104 19.13 -29.61 -32.72
C PHE A 104 20.39 -28.77 -32.50
N GLU A 105 21.09 -28.91 -31.37
CA GLU A 105 22.33 -28.17 -31.13
C GLU A 105 23.40 -28.43 -32.19
N PRO A 106 23.86 -29.68 -32.42
CA PRO A 106 24.84 -29.95 -33.47
C PRO A 106 24.28 -29.72 -34.88
N LEU A 107 22.96 -29.96 -35.09
CA LEU A 107 22.30 -29.69 -36.36
C LEU A 107 22.34 -28.21 -36.72
N TYR A 108 22.08 -27.32 -35.76
CA TYR A 108 22.16 -25.87 -35.96
C TYR A 108 23.61 -25.41 -36.12
N GLY A 109 24.57 -26.01 -35.42
CA GLY A 109 25.99 -25.78 -35.65
C GLY A 109 26.39 -26.08 -37.10
N TYR A 110 25.93 -27.20 -37.66
CA TYR A 110 26.12 -27.56 -39.06
C TYR A 110 25.45 -26.57 -40.03
N LEU A 111 24.18 -26.23 -39.77
CA LEU A 111 23.40 -25.31 -40.62
C LEU A 111 23.89 -23.85 -40.54
N ASN A 112 24.50 -23.44 -39.45
CA ASN A 112 25.13 -22.13 -39.30
C ASN A 112 26.58 -22.10 -39.87
N ASP A 113 27.08 -23.24 -40.34
CA ASP A 113 28.47 -23.40 -40.74
C ASP A 113 29.48 -22.96 -39.67
N ASP A 114 29.14 -23.21 -38.40
CA ASP A 114 29.94 -22.87 -37.22
C ASP A 114 29.57 -23.83 -36.07
N VAL A 115 30.44 -24.76 -35.73
CA VAL A 115 30.20 -25.78 -34.68
C VAL A 115 29.98 -25.21 -33.30
N GLY A 116 30.37 -23.95 -33.06
CA GLY A 116 30.15 -23.23 -31.83
C GLY A 116 28.74 -22.62 -31.74
N ARG A 117 28.03 -22.48 -32.88
CA ARG A 117 26.71 -21.83 -32.96
C ARG A 117 25.57 -22.82 -32.84
N ARG A 118 25.31 -23.27 -31.65
CA ARG A 118 24.32 -24.30 -31.34
C ARG A 118 22.88 -23.77 -31.20
N ARG A 119 22.66 -22.45 -31.27
CA ARG A 119 21.35 -21.81 -31.32
C ARG A 119 20.99 -21.39 -32.74
N ALA A 120 19.69 -21.24 -33.00
CA ALA A 120 19.24 -20.67 -34.25
C ALA A 120 19.75 -19.23 -34.42
N THR A 121 20.21 -18.88 -35.62
CA THR A 121 20.46 -17.49 -36.01
C THR A 121 19.24 -16.90 -36.74
N VAL A 122 19.21 -15.59 -36.89
CA VAL A 122 18.17 -14.92 -37.71
C VAL A 122 18.16 -15.49 -39.13
N ALA A 123 19.36 -15.71 -39.76
CA ALA A 123 19.46 -16.33 -41.09
C ALA A 123 18.84 -17.72 -41.09
N LEU A 124 19.22 -18.58 -40.17
CA LEU A 124 18.74 -19.96 -40.09
C LEU A 124 17.22 -20.02 -39.88
N ALA A 125 16.65 -19.10 -39.05
CA ALA A 125 15.22 -19.03 -38.83
C ALA A 125 14.48 -18.67 -40.13
N LEU A 126 14.99 -17.73 -40.91
CA LEU A 126 14.42 -17.35 -42.20
C LEU A 126 14.55 -18.46 -43.26
N ASP A 127 15.72 -19.12 -43.31
CA ASP A 127 15.97 -20.25 -44.22
C ASP A 127 15.03 -21.43 -43.92
N LEU A 128 14.88 -21.79 -42.64
CA LEU A 128 13.97 -22.86 -42.22
C LEU A 128 12.48 -22.49 -42.41
N PHE A 129 12.12 -21.21 -42.38
CA PHE A 129 10.77 -20.78 -42.75
C PHE A 129 10.58 -20.77 -44.28
N GLY A 130 11.63 -20.64 -45.04
CA GLY A 130 11.60 -20.63 -46.50
C GLY A 130 11.37 -19.23 -47.08
N VAL A 131 11.82 -18.17 -46.39
CA VAL A 131 11.72 -16.77 -46.89
C VAL A 131 13.10 -16.17 -47.08
N PRO A 132 13.27 -15.38 -48.17
CA PRO A 132 14.55 -14.73 -48.45
C PRO A 132 14.93 -13.70 -47.39
N ALA A 133 16.16 -13.74 -46.89
CA ALA A 133 16.65 -12.83 -45.86
C ALA A 133 16.72 -11.35 -46.24
N HIS A 134 16.54 -11.00 -47.50
CA HIS A 134 16.46 -9.63 -47.99
C HIS A 134 15.05 -9.02 -47.96
N LEU A 135 14.02 -9.80 -47.63
CA LEU A 135 12.67 -9.29 -47.49
C LEU A 135 12.55 -8.43 -46.24
N ALA A 136 12.16 -7.17 -46.43
CA ALA A 136 12.04 -6.20 -45.36
C ALA A 136 11.03 -6.65 -44.29
N GLU A 137 9.91 -7.23 -44.71
CA GLU A 137 8.83 -7.72 -43.81
C GLU A 137 9.32 -8.88 -42.90
N ALA A 138 10.10 -9.81 -43.48
CA ALA A 138 10.67 -10.92 -42.70
C ALA A 138 11.72 -10.44 -41.69
N ARG A 139 12.57 -9.48 -42.09
CA ARG A 139 13.55 -8.86 -41.19
C ARG A 139 12.89 -8.04 -40.07
N ALA A 140 11.78 -7.35 -40.37
CA ALA A 140 11.04 -6.55 -39.41
C ALA A 140 10.53 -7.39 -38.22
N ARG A 141 10.32 -8.70 -38.36
CA ARG A 141 9.90 -9.61 -37.28
C ARG A 141 10.91 -9.78 -36.15
N PHE A 142 12.16 -9.41 -36.37
CA PHE A 142 13.22 -9.45 -35.36
C PHE A 142 13.56 -8.07 -34.79
N HIS A 143 12.78 -7.04 -35.15
CA HIS A 143 12.95 -5.70 -34.61
C HIS A 143 12.51 -5.66 -33.14
N PRO A 144 13.12 -4.83 -32.27
CA PRO A 144 12.70 -4.69 -30.86
C PRO A 144 11.20 -4.40 -30.65
N ALA A 145 10.57 -3.70 -31.60
CA ALA A 145 9.12 -3.42 -31.58
C ALA A 145 8.26 -4.53 -32.23
N ALA A 146 8.87 -5.61 -32.74
CA ALA A 146 8.11 -6.71 -33.32
C ALA A 146 7.46 -7.59 -32.24
N PRO A 147 6.34 -8.29 -32.54
CA PRO A 147 5.55 -8.99 -31.53
C PRO A 147 6.35 -9.90 -30.61
N LEU A 148 7.17 -10.80 -31.16
CA LEU A 148 7.94 -11.74 -30.33
C LEU A 148 8.89 -11.04 -29.35
N THR A 149 9.56 -9.99 -29.78
CA THR A 149 10.53 -9.26 -28.96
C THR A 149 9.83 -8.30 -28.00
N ALA A 150 8.87 -7.53 -28.48
CA ALA A 150 8.13 -6.56 -27.68
C ALA A 150 7.29 -7.24 -26.57
N LEU A 151 6.79 -8.44 -26.82
CA LEU A 151 6.03 -9.23 -25.85
C LEU A 151 6.94 -10.03 -24.89
N GLY A 152 8.27 -10.00 -25.09
CA GLY A 152 9.23 -10.70 -24.25
C GLY A 152 9.26 -12.22 -24.46
N LEU A 153 8.83 -12.70 -25.63
CA LEU A 153 8.82 -14.13 -25.98
C LEU A 153 10.11 -14.59 -26.65
N LEU A 154 10.84 -13.68 -27.27
CA LEU A 154 12.08 -13.93 -27.98
C LEU A 154 13.11 -12.84 -27.67
N VAL A 155 14.35 -13.23 -27.51
CA VAL A 155 15.50 -12.34 -27.36
C VAL A 155 16.42 -12.53 -28.56
N VAL A 156 16.78 -11.43 -29.22
CA VAL A 156 17.82 -11.41 -30.27
C VAL A 156 19.12 -11.00 -29.60
N GLU A 157 20.02 -11.96 -29.44
CA GLU A 157 21.30 -11.80 -28.72
C GLU A 157 22.42 -11.30 -29.63
N GLU A 158 23.55 -10.94 -29.09
CA GLU A 158 24.77 -10.54 -29.80
C GLU A 158 24.59 -9.35 -30.74
N PRO A 159 24.12 -8.17 -30.23
CA PRO A 159 23.82 -7.01 -31.08
C PRO A 159 25.02 -6.47 -31.88
N GLU A 160 26.24 -6.76 -31.45
CA GLU A 160 27.49 -6.41 -32.13
C GLU A 160 27.74 -7.19 -33.40
N ARG A 161 27.11 -8.34 -33.59
CA ARG A 161 27.24 -9.16 -34.80
C ARG A 161 26.39 -8.65 -35.95
N PRO A 162 26.75 -9.02 -37.20
CA PRO A 162 25.88 -8.79 -38.35
C PRO A 162 24.47 -9.34 -38.09
N PHE A 163 23.46 -8.63 -38.52
CA PHE A 163 22.04 -8.92 -38.17
C PHE A 163 21.66 -10.39 -38.43
N LEU A 164 22.02 -10.95 -39.56
CA LEU A 164 21.67 -12.32 -39.93
C LEU A 164 22.37 -13.38 -39.06
N SER A 165 23.50 -13.00 -38.46
CA SER A 165 24.31 -13.89 -37.60
C SER A 165 23.96 -13.78 -36.12
N ARG A 166 22.97 -12.97 -35.73
CA ARG A 166 22.53 -12.84 -34.37
C ARG A 166 21.76 -14.05 -33.88
N SER A 167 22.04 -14.52 -32.68
CA SER A 167 21.42 -15.70 -32.09
C SER A 167 20.03 -15.38 -31.54
N LEU A 168 19.15 -16.38 -31.60
CA LEU A 168 17.79 -16.30 -31.08
C LEU A 168 17.70 -17.14 -29.80
N ARG A 169 17.15 -16.55 -28.73
CA ARG A 169 16.92 -17.24 -27.46
C ARG A 169 15.49 -17.01 -26.99
N VAL A 170 14.86 -18.07 -26.54
CA VAL A 170 13.57 -18.00 -25.83
C VAL A 170 13.84 -17.97 -24.34
N PRO A 171 13.19 -17.10 -23.56
CA PRO A 171 13.30 -17.11 -22.11
C PRO A 171 12.80 -18.44 -21.52
N ASP A 172 13.49 -18.97 -20.51
CA ASP A 172 13.18 -20.28 -19.89
C ASP A 172 11.74 -20.35 -19.38
N ARG A 173 11.20 -19.23 -18.90
CA ARG A 173 9.81 -19.15 -18.44
C ARG A 173 8.78 -19.44 -19.55
N VAL A 174 9.08 -19.00 -20.78
CA VAL A 174 8.23 -19.27 -21.95
C VAL A 174 8.25 -20.75 -22.29
N LEU A 175 9.43 -21.36 -22.27
CA LEU A 175 9.59 -22.79 -22.48
C LEU A 175 8.83 -23.59 -21.41
N SER A 176 9.01 -23.27 -20.13
CA SER A 176 8.31 -23.93 -19.02
C SER A 176 6.80 -23.88 -19.19
N HIS A 177 6.26 -22.70 -19.54
CA HIS A 177 4.81 -22.54 -19.81
C HIS A 177 4.33 -23.46 -20.95
N LEU A 178 5.06 -23.51 -22.06
CA LEU A 178 4.69 -24.35 -23.20
C LEU A 178 4.75 -25.84 -22.86
N LEU A 179 5.61 -26.25 -21.92
CA LEU A 179 5.70 -27.61 -21.39
C LEU A 179 4.66 -27.93 -20.32
N GLY A 180 3.86 -26.95 -19.87
CA GLY A 180 2.79 -27.15 -18.89
C GLY A 180 3.14 -26.75 -17.46
N ASP A 181 4.33 -26.16 -17.23
CA ASP A 181 4.70 -25.59 -15.93
C ASP A 181 4.36 -24.11 -15.88
N ASP A 182 3.39 -23.76 -15.04
CA ASP A 182 2.92 -22.40 -14.83
C ASP A 182 3.50 -21.75 -13.57
N THR A 183 4.61 -22.28 -13.04
CA THR A 183 5.37 -21.63 -11.96
C THR A 183 5.86 -20.25 -12.43
N PRO A 184 5.55 -19.17 -11.69
CA PRO A 184 5.94 -17.82 -12.10
C PRO A 184 7.45 -17.65 -12.27
N ASP A 185 7.84 -16.67 -13.10
CA ASP A 185 9.23 -16.31 -13.31
C ASP A 185 9.98 -16.11 -11.97
N PRO A 186 11.16 -16.72 -11.78
CA PRO A 186 11.95 -16.54 -10.55
C PRO A 186 12.26 -15.08 -10.20
N ALA A 187 12.37 -14.19 -11.20
CA ALA A 187 12.56 -12.75 -10.96
C ALA A 187 11.38 -12.10 -10.23
N LEU A 188 10.20 -12.71 -10.29
CA LEU A 188 9.00 -12.24 -9.59
C LEU A 188 8.82 -12.87 -8.20
N ALA A 189 9.74 -13.75 -7.79
CA ALA A 189 9.67 -14.42 -6.49
C ALA A 189 9.68 -13.39 -5.33
N GLY A 190 8.70 -13.51 -4.44
CA GLY A 190 8.50 -12.56 -3.32
C GLY A 190 7.80 -11.25 -3.69
N HIS A 191 7.60 -10.96 -4.97
CA HIS A 191 6.90 -9.78 -5.47
C HIS A 191 5.46 -10.04 -5.91
N LEU A 192 5.10 -11.29 -6.12
CA LEU A 192 3.72 -11.69 -6.37
C LEU A 192 3.03 -12.07 -5.07
N ARG A 193 1.85 -11.52 -4.84
CA ARG A 193 0.98 -11.88 -3.74
C ARG A 193 -0.27 -12.58 -4.28
N THR A 194 -0.78 -13.53 -3.52
CA THR A 194 -2.11 -14.06 -3.80
C THR A 194 -3.12 -12.97 -3.46
N PRO A 195 -3.96 -12.52 -4.41
CA PRO A 195 -4.99 -11.55 -4.10
C PRO A 195 -5.85 -12.09 -2.96
N SER A 196 -5.86 -11.40 -1.82
CA SER A 196 -6.78 -11.74 -0.73
C SER A 196 -8.17 -11.31 -1.14
N TYR A 197 -9.00 -12.26 -1.52
CA TYR A 197 -10.38 -12.01 -1.85
C TYR A 197 -11.13 -11.63 -0.57
N GLY A 198 -11.13 -10.36 -0.22
CA GLY A 198 -12.05 -9.81 0.77
C GLY A 198 -13.49 -10.08 0.34
N SER A 199 -14.34 -10.39 1.31
CA SER A 199 -15.77 -10.63 1.12
C SER A 199 -16.40 -9.60 0.19
N GLY A 200 -17.18 -10.07 -0.75
CA GLY A 200 -18.10 -9.50 -1.71
C GLY A 200 -18.14 -7.98 -2.02
N PRO A 201 -18.83 -7.60 -3.06
CA PRO A 201 -19.02 -6.18 -3.38
C PRO A 201 -19.68 -5.50 -2.16
N GLY A 202 -19.18 -4.32 -1.80
CA GLY A 202 -19.84 -3.44 -0.83
C GLY A 202 -21.26 -3.10 -1.28
N THR A 203 -22.02 -2.41 -0.46
CA THR A 203 -23.38 -1.95 -0.80
C THR A 203 -23.34 -0.52 -1.36
N GLY A 204 -24.22 -0.19 -2.30
CA GLY A 204 -24.43 1.17 -2.79
C GLY A 204 -23.46 1.65 -3.86
N GLU A 205 -22.82 2.81 -3.65
CA GLU A 205 -21.94 3.46 -4.64
C GLU A 205 -20.71 2.60 -5.00
N ASP A 206 -20.20 1.82 -4.05
CA ASP A 206 -19.09 0.89 -4.27
C ASP A 206 -19.48 -0.23 -5.25
N GLU A 207 -20.68 -0.77 -5.10
CA GLU A 207 -21.19 -1.83 -5.99
C GLU A 207 -21.35 -1.34 -7.42
N GLU A 208 -21.87 -0.13 -7.60
CA GLU A 208 -21.99 0.49 -8.92
C GLU A 208 -20.63 0.79 -9.54
N PHE A 209 -19.67 1.30 -8.76
CA PHE A 209 -18.31 1.53 -9.23
C PHE A 209 -17.66 0.21 -9.69
N VAL A 210 -17.73 -0.84 -8.86
CA VAL A 210 -17.19 -2.18 -9.16
C VAL A 210 -17.83 -2.75 -10.42
N ARG A 211 -19.16 -2.62 -10.59
CA ARG A 211 -19.89 -3.11 -11.76
C ARG A 211 -19.45 -2.38 -13.04
N ARG A 212 -19.32 -1.05 -12.98
CA ARG A 212 -18.85 -0.24 -14.12
C ARG A 212 -17.41 -0.57 -14.51
N LEU A 213 -16.52 -0.71 -13.53
CA LEU A 213 -15.13 -1.11 -13.75
C LEU A 213 -15.04 -2.52 -14.34
N ALA A 214 -15.82 -3.47 -13.83
CA ALA A 214 -15.90 -4.83 -14.37
C ALA A 214 -16.38 -4.84 -15.83
N GLY A 215 -17.41 -4.06 -16.16
CA GLY A 215 -17.89 -3.91 -17.53
C GLY A 215 -16.80 -3.36 -18.46
N ARG A 216 -15.98 -2.42 -17.98
CA ARG A 216 -14.88 -1.87 -18.77
C ARG A 216 -13.73 -2.88 -18.95
N ILE A 217 -13.43 -3.68 -17.92
CA ILE A 217 -12.45 -4.77 -18.01
C ILE A 217 -12.90 -5.83 -19.03
N ALA A 218 -14.16 -6.22 -18.97
CA ALA A 218 -14.73 -7.22 -19.91
C ALA A 218 -14.76 -6.75 -21.37
N ALA A 219 -14.78 -5.43 -21.62
CA ALA A 219 -14.76 -4.85 -22.95
C ALA A 219 -13.38 -4.91 -23.64
N GLY A 220 -12.31 -5.26 -22.92
CA GLY A 220 -10.94 -5.40 -23.45
C GLY A 220 -9.88 -4.80 -22.53
N PRO A 221 -8.60 -4.93 -22.92
CA PRO A 221 -7.49 -4.43 -22.14
C PRO A 221 -7.62 -2.95 -21.79
N LEU A 222 -7.17 -2.59 -20.60
CA LEU A 222 -7.16 -1.21 -20.14
C LEU A 222 -6.01 -0.97 -19.15
N LEU A 223 -5.46 0.24 -19.19
CA LEU A 223 -4.65 0.78 -18.12
C LEU A 223 -5.56 1.65 -17.23
N GLY A 224 -5.80 1.23 -16.00
CA GLY A 224 -6.60 1.96 -15.02
C GLY A 224 -5.72 2.46 -13.87
N TYR A 225 -5.87 3.76 -13.52
CA TYR A 225 -5.26 4.35 -12.35
C TYR A 225 -6.36 4.66 -11.33
N LEU A 226 -6.36 3.91 -10.23
CA LEU A 226 -7.36 3.98 -9.18
C LEU A 226 -6.79 4.79 -8.02
N ARG A 227 -7.19 6.06 -7.92
CA ARG A 227 -6.79 6.89 -6.81
C ARG A 227 -7.64 6.54 -5.59
N GLU A 228 -6.99 6.10 -4.54
CA GLU A 228 -7.62 5.78 -3.27
C GLU A 228 -7.34 6.86 -2.23
N ARG A 229 -8.28 7.08 -1.32
CA ARG A 229 -8.07 7.98 -0.18
C ARG A 229 -7.38 7.27 0.97
N ARG A 230 -7.69 5.99 1.15
CA ARG A 230 -7.11 5.11 2.17
C ARG A 230 -6.51 3.88 1.51
N GLU A 231 -5.36 3.48 1.97
CA GLU A 231 -4.59 2.34 1.46
C GLU A 231 -5.41 1.04 1.53
N GLY A 232 -5.55 0.38 0.37
CA GLY A 232 -6.25 -0.89 0.22
C GLY A 232 -7.71 -0.78 -0.23
N GLU A 233 -8.33 0.41 -0.28
CA GLU A 233 -9.69 0.59 -0.83
C GLU A 233 -9.70 0.30 -2.33
N GLY A 234 -8.73 0.86 -3.06
CA GLY A 234 -8.55 0.64 -4.48
C GLY A 234 -8.28 -0.81 -4.83
N LEU A 235 -7.40 -1.46 -4.06
CA LEU A 235 -7.09 -2.87 -4.21
C LEU A 235 -8.35 -3.75 -4.06
N GLY A 236 -9.19 -3.46 -3.06
CA GLY A 236 -10.45 -4.16 -2.83
C GLY A 236 -11.43 -4.00 -3.98
N CYS A 237 -11.64 -2.77 -4.49
CA CYS A 237 -12.52 -2.49 -5.62
C CYS A 237 -12.00 -3.12 -6.92
N ALA A 238 -10.69 -3.02 -7.19
CA ALA A 238 -10.06 -3.63 -8.36
C ALA A 238 -10.20 -5.15 -8.37
N THR A 239 -9.90 -5.80 -7.23
CA THR A 239 -10.05 -7.26 -7.07
C THR A 239 -11.49 -7.72 -7.26
N ALA A 240 -12.46 -6.98 -6.69
CA ALA A 240 -13.88 -7.28 -6.87
C ALA A 240 -14.33 -7.11 -8.33
N ALA A 241 -13.86 -6.07 -9.01
CA ALA A 241 -14.19 -5.83 -10.42
C ALA A 241 -13.58 -6.89 -11.35
N LEU A 242 -12.33 -7.29 -11.14
CA LEU A 242 -11.68 -8.36 -11.88
C LEU A 242 -12.41 -9.69 -11.71
N ARG A 243 -12.80 -10.03 -10.48
CA ARG A 243 -13.60 -11.24 -10.21
C ARG A 243 -14.95 -11.21 -10.93
N LEU A 244 -15.64 -10.06 -10.88
CA LEU A 244 -16.94 -9.90 -11.55
C LEU A 244 -16.80 -9.99 -13.08
N ALA A 245 -15.67 -9.55 -13.63
CA ALA A 245 -15.32 -9.68 -15.04
C ALA A 245 -14.83 -11.10 -15.42
N GLY A 246 -14.68 -12.02 -14.45
CA GLY A 246 -14.16 -13.37 -14.71
C GLY A 246 -12.67 -13.40 -15.05
N THR A 247 -11.90 -12.37 -14.67
CA THR A 247 -10.48 -12.21 -14.99
C THR A 247 -9.63 -12.46 -13.75
N GLU A 248 -8.68 -13.41 -13.83
CA GLU A 248 -7.67 -13.59 -12.79
C GLU A 248 -6.62 -12.49 -12.85
N ALA A 249 -5.94 -12.22 -11.74
CA ALA A 249 -4.92 -11.19 -11.68
C ALA A 249 -3.64 -11.64 -10.98
N LEU A 250 -2.53 -11.07 -11.42
CA LEU A 250 -1.23 -11.08 -10.75
C LEU A 250 -1.15 -9.82 -9.87
N HIS A 251 -1.17 -10.00 -8.55
CA HIS A 251 -0.99 -8.88 -7.61
C HIS A 251 0.51 -8.67 -7.38
N TYR A 252 1.03 -7.57 -7.92
CA TYR A 252 2.44 -7.24 -7.92
C TYR A 252 2.78 -6.11 -6.94
N THR A 253 3.83 -6.33 -6.14
CA THR A 253 4.34 -5.36 -5.14
C THR A 253 5.85 -5.12 -5.26
N GLY A 254 6.42 -5.41 -6.43
CA GLY A 254 7.84 -5.28 -6.70
C GLY A 254 8.24 -3.94 -7.37
N PRO A 255 9.55 -3.78 -7.63
CA PRO A 255 10.09 -2.60 -8.29
C PRO A 255 9.83 -2.61 -9.81
N GLU A 256 9.94 -1.45 -10.45
CA GLU A 256 9.76 -1.25 -11.89
C GLU A 256 10.72 -2.09 -12.75
N ALA A 257 11.89 -2.46 -12.23
CA ALA A 257 12.90 -3.22 -12.95
C ALA A 257 12.39 -4.59 -13.44
N HIS A 258 11.39 -5.19 -12.80
CA HIS A 258 10.80 -6.49 -13.15
C HIS A 258 9.47 -6.39 -13.92
N VAL A 259 9.11 -5.20 -14.39
CA VAL A 259 7.91 -5.02 -15.23
C VAL A 259 7.94 -5.85 -16.51
N PRO A 260 9.06 -5.99 -17.22
CA PRO A 260 9.14 -6.87 -18.41
C PRO A 260 8.75 -8.33 -18.11
N GLU A 261 9.26 -8.89 -17.01
CA GLU A 261 8.94 -10.25 -16.55
C GLU A 261 7.48 -10.36 -16.12
N LEU A 262 6.96 -9.35 -15.42
CA LEU A 262 5.55 -9.28 -14.99
C LEU A 262 4.60 -9.28 -16.19
N LEU A 263 4.86 -8.44 -17.18
CA LEU A 263 4.03 -8.36 -18.39
C LEU A 263 4.12 -9.65 -19.21
N ARG A 264 5.30 -10.27 -19.30
CA ARG A 264 5.46 -11.59 -19.92
C ARG A 264 4.61 -12.63 -19.20
N GLU A 265 4.65 -12.68 -17.86
CA GLU A 265 3.86 -13.60 -17.05
C GLU A 265 2.36 -13.40 -17.26
N ALA A 266 1.90 -12.14 -17.28
CA ALA A 266 0.51 -11.79 -17.56
C ALA A 266 0.07 -12.28 -18.95
N ARG A 267 0.91 -12.11 -19.96
CA ARG A 267 0.66 -12.57 -21.35
C ARG A 267 0.62 -14.08 -21.45
N LEU A 268 1.55 -14.79 -20.82
CA LEU A 268 1.59 -16.26 -20.82
C LEU A 268 0.35 -16.85 -20.14
N THR A 269 -0.09 -16.27 -19.04
CA THR A 269 -1.19 -16.82 -18.25
C THR A 269 -2.56 -16.24 -18.60
N GLY A 270 -2.63 -15.17 -19.39
CA GLY A 270 -3.87 -14.45 -19.70
C GLY A 270 -4.46 -13.69 -18.51
N ARG A 271 -3.64 -13.36 -17.52
CA ARG A 271 -4.04 -12.66 -16.29
C ARG A 271 -3.90 -11.15 -16.41
N ALA A 272 -4.74 -10.42 -15.72
CA ALA A 272 -4.55 -8.99 -15.50
C ALA A 272 -3.40 -8.73 -14.51
N VAL A 273 -2.86 -7.52 -14.54
CA VAL A 273 -1.87 -7.04 -13.57
C VAL A 273 -2.55 -6.07 -12.61
N LEU A 274 -2.39 -6.31 -11.31
CA LEU A 274 -2.86 -5.45 -10.24
C LEU A 274 -1.65 -4.99 -9.43
N VAL A 275 -1.42 -3.68 -9.36
CA VAL A 275 -0.27 -3.07 -8.69
C VAL A 275 -0.75 -2.17 -7.57
N ASP A 276 -0.20 -2.40 -6.37
CA ASP A 276 -0.36 -1.49 -5.23
C ASP A 276 0.94 -0.67 -5.10
N ALA A 277 0.87 0.61 -5.44
CA ALA A 277 2.05 1.44 -5.61
C ALA A 277 2.07 2.65 -4.67
N ALA A 278 2.96 2.63 -3.69
CA ALA A 278 3.24 3.79 -2.84
C ALA A 278 3.91 4.94 -3.63
N LEU A 279 4.73 4.62 -4.63
CA LEU A 279 5.39 5.57 -5.55
C LEU A 279 5.12 5.16 -7.00
N PRO A 280 3.99 5.59 -7.58
CA PRO A 280 3.48 5.01 -8.83
C PRO A 280 4.22 5.47 -10.09
N ARG A 281 4.95 6.60 -10.09
CA ARG A 281 5.50 7.22 -11.30
C ARG A 281 6.27 6.23 -12.18
N ALA A 282 7.31 5.57 -11.63
CA ALA A 282 8.16 4.67 -12.41
C ALA A 282 7.38 3.47 -12.95
N LEU A 283 6.50 2.88 -12.13
CA LEU A 283 5.63 1.76 -12.55
C LEU A 283 4.63 2.17 -13.62
N VAL A 284 3.98 3.35 -13.49
CA VAL A 284 3.07 3.87 -14.52
C VAL A 284 3.81 4.08 -15.83
N THR A 285 5.01 4.69 -15.79
CA THR A 285 5.85 4.95 -16.97
C THR A 285 6.24 3.68 -17.72
N GLU A 286 6.48 2.58 -17.01
CA GLU A 286 6.81 1.29 -17.66
C GLU A 286 5.55 0.54 -18.11
N LEU A 287 4.50 0.54 -17.30
CA LEU A 287 3.28 -0.22 -17.57
C LEU A 287 2.38 0.41 -18.65
N HIS A 288 2.47 1.73 -18.90
CA HIS A 288 1.61 2.39 -19.92
C HIS A 288 1.85 1.86 -21.34
N ARG A 289 2.99 1.25 -21.60
CA ARG A 289 3.33 0.66 -22.91
C ARG A 289 2.60 -0.65 -23.18
N ALA A 290 2.01 -1.27 -22.15
CA ALA A 290 1.30 -2.54 -22.28
C ALA A 290 -0.17 -2.30 -22.66
N THR A 291 -0.45 -2.15 -23.93
CA THR A 291 -1.81 -1.93 -24.43
C THR A 291 -2.61 -3.23 -24.62
N ASP A 292 -1.96 -4.37 -24.49
CA ASP A 292 -2.47 -5.72 -24.71
C ASP A 292 -2.87 -6.44 -23.40
N VAL A 293 -2.51 -5.88 -22.24
CA VAL A 293 -2.79 -6.44 -20.92
C VAL A 293 -3.64 -5.47 -20.10
N THR A 294 -4.63 -5.98 -19.38
CA THR A 294 -5.34 -5.16 -18.38
C THR A 294 -4.43 -4.92 -17.18
N VAL A 295 -4.14 -3.65 -16.90
CA VAL A 295 -3.34 -3.20 -15.78
C VAL A 295 -4.16 -2.26 -14.91
N LEU A 296 -4.26 -2.57 -13.61
CA LEU A 296 -4.88 -1.70 -12.62
C LEU A 296 -3.84 -1.29 -11.59
N ILE A 297 -3.63 0.01 -11.43
CA ILE A 297 -2.70 0.59 -10.48
C ILE A 297 -3.49 1.30 -9.40
N THR A 298 -3.29 0.93 -8.14
CA THR A 298 -3.90 1.59 -6.97
C THR A 298 -2.86 2.46 -6.27
N SER A 299 -3.22 3.69 -5.95
CA SER A 299 -2.32 4.62 -5.26
C SER A 299 -3.08 5.72 -4.52
N PRO A 300 -2.61 6.19 -3.36
CA PRO A 300 -3.15 7.38 -2.70
C PRO A 300 -2.73 8.69 -3.40
N HIS A 301 -1.71 8.66 -4.24
CA HIS A 301 -1.21 9.85 -4.93
C HIS A 301 -2.07 10.22 -6.15
N PRO A 302 -2.25 11.51 -6.44
CA PRO A 302 -2.90 11.92 -7.68
C PRO A 302 -2.06 11.53 -8.89
N TYR A 303 -2.73 11.15 -9.99
CA TYR A 303 -2.05 10.93 -11.26
C TYR A 303 -1.53 12.26 -11.82
N ASP A 304 -0.31 12.24 -12.31
CA ASP A 304 0.30 13.38 -13.03
C ASP A 304 0.42 13.03 -14.53
N PRO A 305 -0.23 13.78 -15.43
CA PRO A 305 -0.15 13.55 -16.87
C PRO A 305 1.28 13.58 -17.44
N GLN A 306 2.24 14.18 -16.73
CA GLN A 306 3.65 14.18 -17.14
C GLN A 306 4.35 12.83 -16.98
N TRP A 307 3.69 11.81 -16.40
CA TRP A 307 4.29 10.48 -16.25
C TRP A 307 4.24 9.64 -17.53
N CYS A 308 3.32 9.96 -18.44
CA CYS A 308 3.14 9.26 -19.70
C CYS A 308 3.29 10.20 -20.89
N ASP A 309 4.12 9.81 -21.86
CA ASP A 309 4.31 10.59 -23.09
C ASP A 309 3.17 10.37 -24.10
N GLN A 310 2.51 9.20 -24.03
CA GLN A 310 1.42 8.81 -24.94
C GLN A 310 0.40 7.94 -24.20
N GLY A 311 -0.87 8.34 -24.24
CA GLY A 311 -1.98 7.55 -23.73
C GLY A 311 -2.10 7.56 -22.21
N ASP A 312 -2.91 8.48 -21.70
CA ASP A 312 -3.21 8.53 -20.27
C ASP A 312 -3.99 7.28 -19.80
N PRO A 313 -3.74 6.80 -18.59
CA PRO A 313 -4.58 5.77 -17.98
C PRO A 313 -6.00 6.27 -17.76
N LEU A 314 -6.94 5.36 -17.64
CA LEU A 314 -8.28 5.68 -17.13
C LEU A 314 -8.15 6.02 -15.62
N VAL A 315 -8.14 7.33 -15.31
CA VAL A 315 -8.03 7.81 -13.92
C VAL A 315 -9.40 7.78 -13.27
N LEU A 316 -9.51 7.06 -12.15
CA LEU A 316 -10.75 6.91 -11.39
C LEU A 316 -10.49 7.20 -9.91
N GLU A 317 -11.36 8.02 -9.31
CA GLU A 317 -11.40 8.16 -7.85
C GLU A 317 -12.18 6.98 -7.27
N VAL A 318 -11.52 6.20 -6.41
CA VAL A 318 -12.18 5.09 -5.72
C VAL A 318 -13.17 5.66 -4.70
N PRO A 319 -14.43 5.19 -4.68
CA PRO A 319 -15.35 5.60 -3.63
C PRO A 319 -14.75 5.26 -2.27
N SER A 320 -14.74 6.26 -1.37
CA SER A 320 -14.27 6.01 0.01
C SER A 320 -15.27 5.08 0.68
N ARG A 321 -14.84 3.88 1.01
CA ARG A 321 -15.68 2.95 1.77
C ARG A 321 -16.02 3.57 3.11
N ARG A 322 -17.28 3.77 3.33
CA ARG A 322 -17.85 3.97 4.66
C ARG A 322 -17.47 2.76 5.50
N ALA A 323 -17.26 2.96 6.78
CA ALA A 323 -16.76 1.97 7.75
C ALA A 323 -16.99 0.53 7.28
N VAL A 324 -15.92 -0.23 7.10
CA VAL A 324 -15.99 -1.62 6.61
C VAL A 324 -17.10 -2.32 7.38
N ALA A 325 -18.17 -2.68 6.69
CA ALA A 325 -19.38 -3.16 7.31
C ALA A 325 -19.03 -4.26 8.31
N ALA A 326 -19.65 -4.26 9.47
CA ALA A 326 -19.44 -5.28 10.50
C ALA A 326 -19.53 -6.71 9.91
N ASP A 327 -20.31 -6.86 8.84
CA ASP A 327 -20.43 -8.08 8.06
C ASP A 327 -19.10 -8.54 7.43
N THR A 328 -18.24 -7.62 7.01
CA THR A 328 -16.91 -7.97 6.47
C THR A 328 -15.99 -8.50 7.56
N TRP A 329 -16.04 -7.89 8.75
CA TRP A 329 -15.34 -8.40 9.91
C TRP A 329 -15.92 -9.75 10.38
N ALA A 330 -17.25 -9.89 10.41
CA ALA A 330 -17.93 -11.12 10.77
C ALA A 330 -17.57 -12.29 9.85
N ALA A 331 -17.35 -12.02 8.56
CA ALA A 331 -16.93 -13.02 7.59
C ALA A 331 -15.54 -13.60 7.86
N VAL A 332 -14.64 -12.84 8.51
CA VAL A 332 -13.26 -13.26 8.80
C VAL A 332 -12.99 -13.55 10.28
N LEU A 333 -13.93 -13.20 11.17
CA LEU A 333 -13.85 -13.42 12.62
C LEU A 333 -14.91 -14.43 13.08
N PRO A 334 -14.58 -15.70 13.27
CA PRO A 334 -15.52 -16.64 13.92
C PRO A 334 -15.66 -16.32 15.42
N GLY A 335 -16.84 -16.55 15.98
CA GLY A 335 -17.05 -16.50 17.44
C GLY A 335 -17.30 -15.10 18.02
N THR A 336 -17.92 -14.19 17.26
CA THR A 336 -18.21 -12.79 17.70
C THR A 336 -19.48 -12.65 18.54
N SER A 337 -20.09 -13.73 19.02
CA SER A 337 -21.39 -13.72 19.69
C SER A 337 -21.40 -13.10 21.11
N GLY A 338 -20.21 -12.78 21.67
CA GLY A 338 -20.09 -12.28 23.04
C GLY A 338 -20.03 -10.76 23.20
N PHE A 339 -19.99 -9.99 22.10
CA PHE A 339 -19.87 -8.53 22.13
C PHE A 339 -20.45 -7.88 20.87
N ASP A 340 -20.74 -6.57 20.94
CA ASP A 340 -21.19 -5.82 19.76
C ASP A 340 -20.01 -5.56 18.83
N LEU A 341 -19.91 -6.38 17.78
CA LEU A 341 -18.85 -6.27 16.77
C LEU A 341 -18.96 -4.93 16.01
N ALA A 342 -20.17 -4.48 15.66
CA ALA A 342 -20.37 -3.26 14.89
C ALA A 342 -19.84 -2.04 15.64
N ALA A 343 -20.20 -1.91 16.92
CA ALA A 343 -19.69 -0.84 17.78
C ALA A 343 -18.17 -0.96 18.02
N THR A 344 -17.65 -2.19 18.07
CA THR A 344 -16.22 -2.43 18.31
C THR A 344 -15.36 -2.00 17.14
N VAL A 345 -15.80 -2.26 15.90
CA VAL A 345 -15.00 -2.01 14.68
C VAL A 345 -15.33 -0.67 14.00
N ALA A 346 -16.40 0.00 14.39
CA ALA A 346 -16.83 1.27 13.80
C ALA A 346 -15.72 2.34 13.68
N PRO A 347 -14.78 2.48 14.63
CA PRO A 347 -13.71 3.48 14.52
C PRO A 347 -12.61 3.12 13.53
N TYR A 348 -12.55 1.86 13.06
CA TYR A 348 -11.44 1.36 12.24
C TYR A 348 -11.86 1.23 10.78
N HIS A 349 -11.03 1.78 9.90
CA HIS A 349 -11.24 1.77 8.45
C HIS A 349 -10.26 0.81 7.76
N LEU A 350 -10.02 -0.36 8.37
CA LEU A 350 -9.15 -1.38 7.81
C LEU A 350 -9.82 -2.08 6.64
N ALA A 351 -9.13 -2.19 5.52
CA ALA A 351 -9.61 -2.87 4.32
C ALA A 351 -8.61 -3.95 3.84
N GLY A 352 -9.07 -4.87 3.00
CA GLY A 352 -8.23 -5.86 2.33
C GLY A 352 -7.36 -6.67 3.29
N ASP A 353 -6.06 -6.74 2.99
CA ASP A 353 -5.08 -7.50 3.75
C ASP A 353 -4.90 -7.04 5.20
N ARG A 354 -5.06 -5.73 5.46
CA ARG A 354 -4.95 -5.19 6.83
C ARG A 354 -6.07 -5.72 7.73
N LEU A 355 -7.29 -5.80 7.20
CA LEU A 355 -8.42 -6.38 7.93
C LEU A 355 -8.19 -7.87 8.22
N ILE A 356 -7.72 -8.64 7.24
CA ILE A 356 -7.43 -10.07 7.42
C ILE A 356 -6.32 -10.28 8.45
N ARG A 357 -5.27 -9.48 8.39
CA ARG A 357 -4.18 -9.52 9.39
C ARG A 357 -4.66 -9.14 10.78
N ALA A 358 -5.51 -8.12 10.89
CA ALA A 358 -6.12 -7.73 12.17
C ALA A 358 -6.99 -8.87 12.73
N ALA A 359 -7.80 -9.50 11.90
CA ALA A 359 -8.63 -10.62 12.32
C ALA A 359 -7.81 -11.81 12.83
N ARG A 360 -6.74 -12.19 12.10
CA ARG A 360 -5.81 -13.24 12.53
C ARG A 360 -5.08 -12.89 13.83
N ALA A 361 -4.64 -11.64 13.96
CA ALA A 361 -3.97 -11.17 15.17
C ALA A 361 -4.93 -11.19 16.37
N ALA A 362 -6.20 -10.79 16.20
CA ALA A 362 -7.21 -10.87 17.26
C ALA A 362 -7.44 -12.31 17.74
N GLN A 363 -7.51 -13.26 16.81
CA GLN A 363 -7.64 -14.69 17.14
C GLN A 363 -6.40 -15.22 17.86
N ALA A 364 -5.20 -14.82 17.43
CA ALA A 364 -3.95 -15.21 18.07
C ALA A 364 -3.84 -14.65 19.50
N LEU A 365 -4.28 -13.41 19.74
CA LEU A 365 -4.35 -12.80 21.07
C LEU A 365 -5.32 -13.56 21.98
N ALA A 366 -6.52 -13.87 21.50
CA ALA A 366 -7.50 -14.64 22.26
C ALA A 366 -6.97 -16.05 22.62
N ALA A 367 -6.28 -16.70 21.67
CA ALA A 367 -5.62 -17.99 21.92
C ALA A 367 -4.47 -17.90 22.93
N PHE A 368 -3.68 -16.82 22.87
CA PHE A 368 -2.61 -16.57 23.85
C PHE A 368 -3.15 -16.37 25.27
N ASP A 369 -4.27 -15.63 25.40
CA ASP A 369 -4.92 -15.40 26.69
C ASP A 369 -5.72 -16.62 27.19
N GLY A 370 -5.87 -17.67 26.35
CA GLY A 370 -6.66 -18.85 26.68
C GLY A 370 -8.17 -18.57 26.83
N THR A 371 -8.67 -17.51 26.19
CA THR A 371 -10.05 -17.03 26.31
C THR A 371 -10.77 -17.04 24.96
N GLY A 372 -12.10 -16.86 24.98
CA GLY A 372 -12.84 -16.56 23.77
C GLY A 372 -12.48 -15.18 23.18
N LEU A 373 -12.79 -14.97 21.89
CA LEU A 373 -12.58 -13.68 21.25
C LEU A 373 -13.40 -12.59 21.94
N THR A 374 -12.75 -11.47 22.27
CA THR A 374 -13.35 -10.30 22.94
C THR A 374 -13.18 -9.03 22.13
N ALA A 375 -14.00 -8.00 22.44
CA ALA A 375 -13.84 -6.66 21.85
C ALA A 375 -12.43 -6.08 22.08
N ALA A 376 -11.79 -6.38 23.21
CA ALA A 376 -10.44 -5.93 23.53
C ALA A 376 -9.40 -6.51 22.56
N HIS A 377 -9.49 -7.81 22.23
CA HIS A 377 -8.60 -8.46 21.28
C HIS A 377 -8.73 -7.84 19.88
N VAL A 378 -9.99 -7.60 19.43
CA VAL A 378 -10.26 -6.99 18.12
C VAL A 378 -9.72 -5.57 18.05
N ARG A 379 -9.97 -4.74 19.09
CA ARG A 379 -9.47 -3.37 19.16
C ARG A 379 -7.95 -3.32 19.17
N LEU A 380 -7.29 -4.18 19.96
CA LEU A 380 -5.83 -4.23 20.03
C LEU A 380 -5.23 -4.63 18.67
N ALA A 381 -5.78 -5.64 18.04
CA ALA A 381 -5.31 -6.11 16.73
C ALA A 381 -5.54 -5.05 15.64
N ALA A 382 -6.71 -4.39 15.63
CA ALA A 382 -7.02 -3.31 14.69
C ALA A 382 -6.04 -2.14 14.86
N ARG A 383 -5.79 -1.69 16.09
CA ARG A 383 -4.78 -0.65 16.39
C ARG A 383 -3.38 -1.01 15.92
N GLN A 384 -2.96 -2.28 16.04
CA GLN A 384 -1.65 -2.74 15.55
C GLN A 384 -1.55 -2.64 14.02
N GLN A 385 -2.65 -2.85 13.30
CA GLN A 385 -2.67 -2.73 11.83
C GLN A 385 -2.86 -1.28 11.35
N SER A 386 -3.36 -0.39 12.20
CA SER A 386 -3.48 1.05 11.93
C SER A 386 -2.20 1.82 12.27
N ALA A 387 -1.24 1.21 12.99
CA ALA A 387 0.03 1.86 13.32
C ALA A 387 0.81 2.20 12.04
N SER A 388 1.22 3.45 11.92
CA SER A 388 1.94 4.00 10.76
C SER A 388 3.26 4.65 11.19
N GLY A 389 3.96 5.28 10.25
CA GLY A 389 5.13 6.12 10.51
C GLY A 389 4.88 7.35 11.40
N LEU A 390 3.65 7.58 11.85
CA LEU A 390 3.27 8.72 12.69
C LEU A 390 4.05 8.80 14.01
N GLU A 391 4.52 7.67 14.55
CA GLU A 391 5.39 7.63 15.75
C GLU A 391 6.73 8.35 15.56
N GLN A 392 7.17 8.59 14.32
CA GLN A 392 8.38 9.36 14.03
C GLN A 392 8.18 10.88 14.25
N HIS A 393 6.93 11.34 14.25
CA HIS A 393 6.56 12.76 14.29
C HIS A 393 5.69 13.12 15.50
N ALA A 394 5.11 12.13 16.18
CA ALA A 394 4.19 12.33 17.30
C ALA A 394 4.41 11.27 18.38
N ARG A 395 4.23 11.66 19.63
CA ARG A 395 4.29 10.75 20.76
C ARG A 395 3.00 9.94 20.86
N ARG A 396 3.08 8.63 20.67
CA ARG A 396 1.95 7.72 20.86
C ARG A 396 1.65 7.48 22.33
N ILE A 397 0.39 7.62 22.71
CA ILE A 397 -0.17 7.21 23.98
C ILE A 397 -1.20 6.10 23.72
N ARG A 398 -1.03 4.98 24.39
CA ARG A 398 -2.03 3.92 24.43
C ARG A 398 -2.94 4.18 25.60
N PRO A 399 -4.22 4.56 25.38
CA PRO A 399 -5.09 4.92 26.48
C PRO A 399 -5.29 3.77 27.46
N ALA A 400 -5.09 4.09 28.75
CA ALA A 400 -5.31 3.17 29.88
C ALA A 400 -6.25 3.78 30.92
N VAL A 401 -7.05 4.77 30.53
CA VAL A 401 -7.93 5.58 31.38
C VAL A 401 -9.38 5.54 30.86
N ASP A 402 -10.32 5.87 31.72
CA ASP A 402 -11.74 5.96 31.35
C ASP A 402 -12.42 7.21 31.96
N TRP A 403 -13.73 7.35 31.75
CA TRP A 403 -14.50 8.51 32.23
C TRP A 403 -14.46 8.68 33.78
N ARG A 404 -14.15 7.63 34.54
CA ARG A 404 -14.05 7.68 36.00
C ARG A 404 -12.77 8.36 36.46
N ASP A 405 -11.78 8.44 35.58
CA ASP A 405 -10.49 9.10 35.85
C ASP A 405 -10.58 10.64 35.68
N LEU A 406 -11.71 11.14 35.13
CA LEU A 406 -11.95 12.57 34.94
C LEU A 406 -12.76 13.17 36.08
N VAL A 407 -12.15 14.10 36.79
CA VAL A 407 -12.84 14.95 37.78
C VAL A 407 -12.99 16.35 37.19
N LEU A 408 -14.11 16.58 36.52
CA LEU A 408 -14.46 17.84 35.84
C LEU A 408 -15.89 18.26 36.22
N PRO A 409 -16.25 19.55 36.06
CA PRO A 409 -17.62 19.98 36.10
C PRO A 409 -18.50 19.27 35.08
N GLU A 410 -19.82 19.26 35.27
CA GLU A 410 -20.76 18.54 34.42
C GLU A 410 -20.73 19.02 32.95
N ARG A 411 -20.61 20.35 32.76
CA ARG A 411 -20.60 20.92 31.41
C ARG A 411 -19.44 20.45 30.53
N PRO A 412 -18.16 20.56 30.91
CA PRO A 412 -17.06 19.98 30.15
C PRO A 412 -17.20 18.48 29.92
N LEU A 413 -17.67 17.71 30.91
CA LEU A 413 -17.91 16.28 30.76
C LEU A 413 -18.97 15.98 29.69
N THR A 414 -20.05 16.76 29.63
CA THR A 414 -21.09 16.62 28.60
C THR A 414 -20.55 16.97 27.23
N GLU A 415 -19.77 18.05 27.10
CA GLU A 415 -19.14 18.48 25.85
C GLU A 415 -18.14 17.44 25.36
N LEU A 416 -17.34 16.80 26.23
CA LEU A 416 -16.43 15.72 25.87
C LEU A 416 -17.16 14.46 25.39
N ARG A 417 -18.30 14.10 26.01
CA ARG A 417 -19.15 12.99 25.56
C ARG A 417 -19.78 13.29 24.22
N GLU A 418 -20.20 14.54 23.97
CA GLU A 418 -20.68 14.98 22.66
C GLU A 418 -19.60 14.85 21.60
N LEU A 419 -18.35 15.21 21.90
CA LEU A 419 -17.20 15.05 21.01
C LEU A 419 -17.01 13.57 20.62
N ALA A 420 -17.03 12.66 21.59
CA ALA A 420 -16.92 11.23 21.35
C ALA A 420 -18.11 10.70 20.51
N LEU A 421 -19.33 11.20 20.75
CA LEU A 421 -20.52 10.86 19.98
C LEU A 421 -20.39 11.32 18.52
N ARG A 422 -19.97 12.56 18.29
CA ARG A 422 -19.73 13.11 16.95
C ARG A 422 -18.67 12.28 16.20
N ALA A 423 -17.57 11.96 16.84
CA ALA A 423 -16.51 11.14 16.27
C ALA A 423 -17.00 9.74 15.89
N ARG A 424 -17.83 9.11 16.72
CA ARG A 424 -18.40 7.77 16.46
C ARG A 424 -19.38 7.73 15.31
N HIS A 425 -20.18 8.77 15.13
CA HIS A 425 -21.28 8.81 14.16
C HIS A 425 -21.04 9.71 12.95
N ARG A 426 -19.84 10.28 12.81
CA ARG A 426 -19.50 11.24 11.73
C ARG A 426 -19.80 10.71 10.33
N ASP A 427 -19.44 9.46 10.05
CA ASP A 427 -19.61 8.87 8.73
C ASP A 427 -21.09 8.71 8.38
N ARG A 428 -21.92 8.36 9.36
CA ARG A 428 -23.37 8.29 9.19
C ARG A 428 -23.99 9.67 8.97
N VAL A 429 -23.62 10.65 9.80
CA VAL A 429 -24.24 11.98 9.78
C VAL A 429 -23.73 12.81 8.59
N LEU A 430 -22.43 12.91 8.43
CA LEU A 430 -21.82 13.73 7.37
C LEU A 430 -21.83 13.01 6.02
N GLY A 431 -21.76 11.68 6.02
CA GLY A 431 -21.78 10.84 4.82
C GLY A 431 -23.20 10.46 4.39
N ASP A 432 -23.89 9.55 5.14
CA ASP A 432 -25.17 8.98 4.73
C ASP A 432 -26.28 10.00 4.64
N TRP A 433 -26.34 10.93 5.59
CA TRP A 433 -27.31 12.00 5.59
C TRP A 433 -26.90 13.21 4.74
N ARG A 434 -25.71 13.14 4.10
CA ARG A 434 -25.19 14.17 3.18
C ARG A 434 -25.11 15.58 3.78
N LEU A 435 -24.83 15.69 5.08
CA LEU A 435 -24.70 16.98 5.76
C LEU A 435 -23.34 17.66 5.54
N SER A 436 -22.38 17.00 4.88
CA SER A 436 -21.08 17.57 4.50
C SER A 436 -21.07 18.18 3.08
N ALA A 437 -22.19 18.68 2.59
CA ALA A 437 -22.30 19.16 1.23
C ALA A 437 -21.54 20.47 0.98
N GLY A 438 -20.43 20.39 0.22
CA GLY A 438 -19.75 21.52 -0.42
C GLY A 438 -18.54 22.09 0.33
N GLY A 439 -17.69 22.80 -0.39
CA GLY A 439 -16.63 23.67 0.15
C GLY A 439 -15.28 23.03 0.46
N GLY A 440 -15.03 21.74 0.12
CA GLY A 440 -13.73 21.10 0.38
C GLY A 440 -13.40 20.85 1.85
N ARG A 441 -14.37 21.01 2.76
CA ARG A 441 -14.22 20.70 4.19
C ARG A 441 -14.21 19.19 4.39
N GLY A 442 -13.24 18.67 5.16
CA GLY A 442 -13.16 17.27 5.56
C GLY A 442 -14.37 16.83 6.39
N ARG A 443 -14.50 15.54 6.58
CA ARG A 443 -15.50 14.92 7.46
C ARG A 443 -14.96 14.67 8.86
N GLY A 444 -13.82 15.27 9.19
CA GLY A 444 -13.17 15.15 10.48
C GLY A 444 -13.96 15.78 11.61
N VAL A 445 -13.52 15.49 12.84
CA VAL A 445 -14.01 16.15 14.06
C VAL A 445 -12.88 16.99 14.64
N LEU A 446 -13.11 18.28 14.78
CA LEU A 446 -12.12 19.24 15.23
C LEU A 446 -12.56 19.87 16.56
N GLY A 447 -11.84 19.57 17.66
CA GLY A 447 -12.11 20.08 19.00
C GLY A 447 -10.99 20.96 19.54
N LEU A 448 -11.34 21.97 20.33
CA LEU A 448 -10.41 22.79 21.08
C LEU A 448 -10.63 22.65 22.58
N PHE A 449 -9.59 22.35 23.33
CA PHE A 449 -9.56 22.27 24.78
C PHE A 449 -8.82 23.49 25.33
N ALA A 450 -9.55 24.40 25.97
CA ALA A 450 -9.02 25.66 26.48
C ALA A 450 -9.06 25.72 28.01
N GLY A 451 -7.97 26.15 28.64
CA GLY A 451 -7.89 26.29 30.10
C GLY A 451 -6.46 26.27 30.60
N ASP A 452 -6.24 26.58 31.86
CA ASP A 452 -4.92 26.66 32.48
C ASP A 452 -4.15 25.34 32.42
N SER A 453 -2.84 25.42 32.60
CA SER A 453 -2.00 24.22 32.66
C SER A 453 -2.40 23.32 33.84
N GLY A 454 -2.45 22.00 33.60
CA GLY A 454 -2.79 21.02 34.64
C GLY A 454 -4.29 20.87 34.94
N THR A 455 -5.21 21.47 34.17
CA THR A 455 -6.67 21.32 34.34
C THR A 455 -7.25 20.04 33.74
N GLY A 456 -6.42 19.17 33.10
CA GLY A 456 -6.85 17.86 32.63
C GLY A 456 -7.08 17.75 31.12
N LYS A 457 -6.71 18.74 30.30
CA LYS A 457 -6.90 18.75 28.83
C LYS A 457 -6.36 17.49 28.13
N THR A 458 -5.09 17.17 28.36
CA THR A 458 -4.44 15.99 27.73
C THR A 458 -5.05 14.67 28.23
N LEU A 459 -5.39 14.59 29.53
CA LEU A 459 -6.09 13.42 30.09
C LEU A 459 -7.46 13.23 29.46
N SER A 460 -8.21 14.33 29.24
CA SER A 460 -9.51 14.27 28.58
C SER A 460 -9.41 13.80 27.13
N ALA A 461 -8.36 14.21 26.40
CA ALA A 461 -8.10 13.70 25.06
C ALA A 461 -7.80 12.20 25.09
N GLU A 462 -7.05 11.71 26.10
CA GLU A 462 -6.79 10.30 26.31
C GLU A 462 -8.05 9.51 26.62
N VAL A 463 -8.95 10.03 27.47
CA VAL A 463 -10.24 9.39 27.78
C VAL A 463 -11.16 9.33 26.54
N VAL A 464 -11.22 10.40 25.74
CA VAL A 464 -11.97 10.38 24.47
C VAL A 464 -11.39 9.33 23.51
N ALA A 465 -10.08 9.25 23.39
CA ALA A 465 -9.44 8.22 22.57
C ALA A 465 -9.72 6.79 23.10
N ALA A 466 -9.70 6.59 24.42
CA ALA A 466 -10.07 5.33 25.07
C ALA A 466 -11.51 4.91 24.76
N GLU A 467 -12.47 5.84 24.88
CA GLU A 467 -13.88 5.62 24.57
C GLU A 467 -14.10 5.21 23.12
N LEU A 468 -13.34 5.79 22.20
CA LEU A 468 -13.37 5.47 20.78
C LEU A 468 -12.59 4.18 20.46
N GLY A 469 -11.78 3.68 21.39
CA GLY A 469 -10.92 2.52 21.17
C GLY A 469 -9.69 2.81 20.30
N LEU A 470 -9.32 4.08 20.14
CA LEU A 470 -8.21 4.57 19.32
C LEU A 470 -6.98 4.88 20.17
N ASP A 471 -5.81 4.95 19.53
CA ASP A 471 -4.61 5.50 20.14
C ASP A 471 -4.59 7.03 20.04
N LEU A 472 -3.95 7.68 21.00
CA LEU A 472 -3.75 9.13 21.01
C LEU A 472 -2.33 9.45 20.56
N TYR A 473 -2.20 10.30 19.54
CA TYR A 473 -0.91 10.81 19.07
C TYR A 473 -0.78 12.29 19.42
N VAL A 474 0.19 12.60 20.26
CA VAL A 474 0.45 13.96 20.73
C VAL A 474 1.55 14.58 19.88
N VAL A 475 1.19 15.65 19.18
CA VAL A 475 2.07 16.50 18.39
C VAL A 475 2.36 17.77 19.19
N GLN A 476 3.63 17.98 19.55
CA GLN A 476 4.04 19.23 20.19
C GLN A 476 4.31 20.28 19.11
N LEU A 477 3.41 21.26 18.96
CA LEU A 477 3.55 22.29 17.92
C LEU A 477 4.81 23.11 18.08
N SER A 478 5.25 23.37 19.30
CA SER A 478 6.52 24.03 19.60
C SER A 478 7.76 23.32 19.04
N SER A 479 7.69 22.00 18.81
CA SER A 479 8.77 21.21 18.21
C SER A 479 8.67 21.05 16.69
N VAL A 480 7.50 21.33 16.12
CA VAL A 480 7.22 21.23 14.67
C VAL A 480 7.59 22.52 13.95
N VAL A 481 7.44 23.66 14.65
CA VAL A 481 7.82 24.99 14.14
C VAL A 481 9.34 25.07 14.01
N ASP A 482 9.83 25.23 12.78
CA ASP A 482 11.26 25.34 12.47
C ASP A 482 11.62 26.79 12.16
N LYS A 483 12.90 27.12 12.33
CA LYS A 483 13.45 28.44 11.99
C LYS A 483 13.58 28.66 10.48
N TYR A 484 13.50 27.60 9.69
CA TYR A 484 13.65 27.65 8.24
C TYR A 484 12.29 27.71 7.56
N VAL A 485 12.15 28.65 6.62
CA VAL A 485 10.93 28.87 5.85
C VAL A 485 10.55 27.62 5.06
N GLY A 486 9.29 27.18 5.22
CA GLY A 486 8.74 26.03 4.50
C GLY A 486 9.02 24.65 5.11
N GLU A 487 9.86 24.52 6.13
CA GLU A 487 10.08 23.23 6.80
C GLU A 487 8.94 22.91 7.78
N THR A 488 8.34 23.91 8.40
CA THR A 488 7.13 23.72 9.24
C THR A 488 5.99 23.13 8.44
N GLU A 489 5.68 23.68 7.25
CA GLU A 489 4.62 23.16 6.38
C GLU A 489 4.92 21.75 5.90
N LYS A 490 6.16 21.43 5.57
CA LYS A 490 6.55 20.06 5.19
C LYS A 490 6.40 19.06 6.34
N ASN A 491 6.77 19.45 7.54
CA ASN A 491 6.62 18.61 8.73
C ASN A 491 5.15 18.36 9.05
N LEU A 492 4.32 19.41 9.00
CA LEU A 492 2.88 19.30 9.15
C LEU A 492 2.25 18.40 8.07
N GLU A 493 2.65 18.57 6.79
CA GLU A 493 2.15 17.72 5.70
C GLU A 493 2.49 16.25 5.91
N ARG A 494 3.69 15.93 6.38
CA ARG A 494 4.06 14.54 6.73
C ARG A 494 3.17 13.99 7.85
N ILE A 495 2.96 14.78 8.91
CA ILE A 495 2.09 14.38 10.03
C ILE A 495 0.67 14.09 9.53
N PHE A 496 0.07 14.99 8.75
CA PHE A 496 -1.29 14.80 8.23
C PHE A 496 -1.38 13.65 7.23
N THR A 497 -0.39 13.48 6.36
CA THR A 497 -0.33 12.37 5.40
C THR A 497 -0.31 11.01 6.12
N GLU A 498 0.49 10.88 7.18
CA GLU A 498 0.52 9.67 7.98
C GLU A 498 -0.75 9.49 8.83
N ALA A 499 -1.32 10.59 9.31
CA ALA A 499 -2.54 10.58 10.09
C ALA A 499 -3.78 10.20 9.26
N ASP A 500 -3.86 10.64 8.01
CA ASP A 500 -4.94 10.26 7.06
C ASP A 500 -5.00 8.74 6.84
N ARG A 501 -3.86 8.05 7.04
CA ARG A 501 -3.72 6.59 6.91
C ARG A 501 -3.90 5.84 8.23
N THR A 502 -4.05 6.57 9.35
CA THR A 502 -4.05 6.00 10.69
C THR A 502 -5.38 6.27 11.38
N ASP A 503 -6.04 5.22 11.88
CA ASP A 503 -7.22 5.39 12.74
C ASP A 503 -6.74 5.76 14.15
N ALA A 504 -6.69 7.06 14.45
CA ALA A 504 -6.17 7.61 15.69
C ALA A 504 -6.83 8.95 16.04
N VAL A 505 -6.64 9.38 17.27
CA VAL A 505 -6.92 10.75 17.71
C VAL A 505 -5.60 11.54 17.69
N LEU A 506 -5.55 12.64 16.94
CA LEU A 506 -4.43 13.58 16.99
C LEU A 506 -4.69 14.63 18.06
N LEU A 507 -3.67 14.91 18.87
CA LEU A 507 -3.69 16.02 19.82
C LEU A 507 -2.55 16.98 19.48
N PHE A 508 -2.87 18.16 19.04
CA PHE A 508 -1.92 19.25 18.85
C PHE A 508 -1.83 20.04 20.17
N ASP A 509 -0.74 19.82 20.89
CA ASP A 509 -0.52 20.45 22.20
C ASP A 509 0.12 21.83 22.01
N GLU A 510 -0.21 22.78 22.90
CA GLU A 510 0.29 24.15 22.87
C GLU A 510 -0.04 24.89 21.56
N ALA A 511 -1.30 24.82 21.13
CA ALA A 511 -1.76 25.47 19.91
C ALA A 511 -1.57 27.00 19.89
N ASP A 512 -1.45 27.61 21.05
CA ASP A 512 -1.13 29.03 21.20
C ASP A 512 0.27 29.39 20.66
N ALA A 513 1.19 28.43 20.49
CA ALA A 513 2.48 28.64 19.82
C ALA A 513 2.33 29.02 18.35
N VAL A 514 1.25 28.55 17.68
CA VAL A 514 0.98 28.80 16.26
C VAL A 514 -0.16 29.79 16.05
N PHE A 515 -1.20 29.77 16.92
CA PHE A 515 -2.44 30.55 16.75
C PHE A 515 -2.50 31.81 17.62
N GLY A 516 -1.38 32.29 18.15
CA GLY A 516 -1.31 33.55 18.90
C GLY A 516 -1.92 34.72 18.12
N LYS A 517 -2.47 35.73 18.83
CA LYS A 517 -3.05 36.94 18.20
C LYS A 517 -2.07 37.47 17.16
N ARG A 518 -2.61 37.72 15.96
CA ARG A 518 -1.89 38.37 14.87
C ARG A 518 -1.25 39.63 15.40
N SER A 519 0.07 39.65 15.57
CA SER A 519 0.82 40.87 15.76
C SER A 519 0.65 41.73 14.51
N GLU A 520 0.48 43.04 14.66
CA GLU A 520 0.57 43.94 13.51
C GLU A 520 1.91 43.69 12.85
N VAL A 521 1.86 43.38 11.54
CA VAL A 521 3.02 43.00 10.73
C VAL A 521 4.06 44.10 10.80
N LYS A 522 5.07 43.95 11.67
CA LYS A 522 6.20 44.89 11.79
C LYS A 522 7.46 44.35 11.13
N ASP A 523 7.57 43.00 11.02
CA ASP A 523 8.76 42.35 10.47
C ASP A 523 8.42 41.18 9.55
N ALA A 524 9.39 40.70 8.74
CA ALA A 524 9.24 39.54 7.86
C ALA A 524 8.88 38.25 8.64
N HIS A 525 9.33 38.15 9.89
CA HIS A 525 9.04 37.00 10.76
C HIS A 525 7.54 36.85 11.10
N ASP A 526 6.83 37.97 11.30
CA ASP A 526 5.39 37.99 11.58
C ASP A 526 4.58 37.53 10.37
N ARG A 527 5.06 37.73 9.14
CA ARG A 527 4.40 37.24 7.91
C ARG A 527 4.47 35.72 7.81
N TYR A 528 5.58 35.11 8.17
CA TYR A 528 5.76 33.65 8.10
C TYR A 528 4.94 32.93 9.15
N ALA A 529 4.88 33.41 10.39
CA ALA A 529 4.03 32.86 11.44
C ALA A 529 2.54 32.88 11.04
N ASN A 530 2.08 33.92 10.34
CA ASN A 530 0.72 33.97 9.80
C ASN A 530 0.46 32.96 8.67
N LEU A 531 1.48 32.64 7.83
CA LEU A 531 1.36 31.63 6.78
C LEU A 531 1.30 30.21 7.36
N GLU A 532 2.11 29.90 8.35
CA GLU A 532 2.10 28.60 9.05
C GLU A 532 0.77 28.34 9.74
N SER A 533 0.22 29.36 10.41
CA SER A 533 -1.11 29.30 11.02
C SER A 533 -2.20 29.05 10.00
N ALA A 534 -2.15 29.74 8.85
CA ALA A 534 -3.13 29.57 7.77
C ALA A 534 -3.04 28.18 7.14
N TYR A 535 -1.81 27.66 6.95
CA TYR A 535 -1.57 26.34 6.43
C TYR A 535 -2.11 25.24 7.37
N LEU A 536 -1.78 25.30 8.67
CA LEU A 536 -2.28 24.35 9.65
C LEU A 536 -3.82 24.36 9.71
N LEU A 537 -4.44 25.54 9.65
CA LEU A 537 -5.89 25.68 9.59
C LEU A 537 -6.49 24.98 8.37
N GLN A 538 -5.93 25.23 7.19
CA GLN A 538 -6.40 24.63 5.95
C GLN A 538 -6.28 23.09 6.01
N ARG A 539 -5.19 22.56 6.57
CA ARG A 539 -4.99 21.10 6.70
C ARG A 539 -5.94 20.49 7.73
N LEU A 540 -6.18 21.17 8.86
CA LEU A 540 -7.17 20.73 9.86
C LEU A 540 -8.58 20.70 9.27
N GLU A 541 -8.96 21.69 8.46
CA GLU A 541 -10.27 21.71 7.78
C GLU A 541 -10.44 20.57 6.76
N ALA A 542 -9.36 20.21 6.08
CA ALA A 542 -9.36 19.14 5.08
C ALA A 542 -9.20 17.73 5.69
N PHE A 543 -8.80 17.63 6.95
CA PHE A 543 -8.52 16.37 7.63
C PHE A 543 -9.79 15.59 7.90
N ASP A 544 -9.83 14.32 7.51
CA ASP A 544 -10.98 13.43 7.71
C ASP A 544 -10.92 12.65 9.05
N GLY A 545 -9.88 12.86 9.87
CA GLY A 545 -9.68 12.22 11.16
C GLY A 545 -10.30 12.97 12.35
N ILE A 546 -9.82 12.65 13.55
CA ILE A 546 -10.18 13.32 14.79
C ILE A 546 -8.97 14.15 15.23
N ALA A 547 -9.09 15.46 15.26
CA ALA A 547 -8.04 16.36 15.68
C ALA A 547 -8.50 17.22 16.87
N LEU A 548 -7.70 17.19 17.92
CA LEU A 548 -7.89 17.97 19.13
C LEU A 548 -6.74 18.96 19.28
N LEU A 549 -7.04 20.16 19.72
CA LEU A 549 -6.04 21.18 20.02
C LEU A 549 -6.13 21.55 21.49
N THR A 550 -5.00 21.82 22.13
CA THR A 550 -5.00 22.38 23.48
C THR A 550 -4.43 23.79 23.47
N THR A 551 -4.94 24.64 24.32
CA THR A 551 -4.38 25.97 24.58
C THR A 551 -4.48 26.34 26.05
N ASN A 552 -3.49 27.09 26.51
CA ASN A 552 -3.50 27.72 27.84
C ASN A 552 -4.08 29.15 27.79
N LEU A 553 -4.22 29.73 26.60
CA LEU A 553 -4.55 31.14 26.39
C LEU A 553 -5.72 31.29 25.41
N ARG A 554 -6.95 30.92 25.83
CA ARG A 554 -8.16 31.05 25.00
C ARG A 554 -8.34 32.44 24.39
N ALA A 555 -8.04 33.50 25.15
CA ALA A 555 -8.18 34.88 24.70
C ALA A 555 -7.26 35.26 23.51
N ASN A 556 -6.27 34.46 23.22
CA ASN A 556 -5.33 34.68 22.13
C ASN A 556 -5.72 33.99 20.82
N ILE A 557 -6.75 33.11 20.85
CA ILE A 557 -7.21 32.42 19.64
C ILE A 557 -8.10 33.34 18.82
N ASP A 558 -7.82 33.44 17.51
CA ASP A 558 -8.60 34.24 16.56
C ASP A 558 -10.04 33.69 16.45
N GLU A 559 -11.03 34.61 16.45
CA GLU A 559 -12.43 34.26 16.27
C GLU A 559 -12.69 33.55 14.93
N ALA A 560 -11.96 33.87 13.88
CA ALA A 560 -12.03 33.19 12.59
C ALA A 560 -11.63 31.72 12.68
N PHE A 561 -10.78 31.35 13.64
CA PHE A 561 -10.42 29.97 13.93
C PHE A 561 -11.53 29.24 14.67
N THR A 562 -12.09 29.86 15.71
CA THR A 562 -13.13 29.21 16.53
C THR A 562 -14.39 28.86 15.74
N ARG A 563 -14.72 29.61 14.69
CA ARG A 563 -15.84 29.31 13.77
C ARG A 563 -15.67 28.04 12.94
N ARG A 564 -14.46 27.51 12.88
CA ARG A 564 -14.10 26.31 12.11
C ARG A 564 -14.09 25.05 12.96
N LEU A 565 -14.13 25.22 14.29
CA LEU A 565 -14.16 24.13 15.25
C LEU A 565 -15.56 23.55 15.38
N ASP A 566 -15.66 22.24 15.55
CA ASP A 566 -16.92 21.55 15.82
C ASP A 566 -17.33 21.70 17.27
N LEU A 567 -16.35 21.82 18.18
CA LEU A 567 -16.58 21.95 19.62
C LEU A 567 -15.43 22.69 20.30
N VAL A 568 -15.78 23.51 21.28
CA VAL A 568 -14.81 24.16 22.19
C VAL A 568 -15.20 23.78 23.62
N VAL A 569 -14.25 23.09 24.29
CA VAL A 569 -14.41 22.66 25.69
C VAL A 569 -13.56 23.54 26.59
N ASP A 570 -14.20 24.24 27.52
CA ASP A 570 -13.53 25.05 28.53
C ASP A 570 -13.21 24.22 29.77
N PHE A 571 -11.96 24.24 30.18
CA PHE A 571 -11.46 23.59 31.39
C PHE A 571 -11.22 24.65 32.46
N PRO A 572 -12.20 24.91 33.31
CA PRO A 572 -12.05 25.90 34.38
C PRO A 572 -11.03 25.44 35.41
N PHE A 573 -10.43 26.39 36.10
CA PHE A 573 -9.64 26.06 37.29
C PHE A 573 -10.53 25.39 38.33
N PRO A 574 -10.11 24.27 38.97
CA PRO A 574 -10.99 23.50 39.87
C PRO A 574 -11.38 24.29 41.10
N GLU A 575 -12.68 24.30 41.39
CA GLU A 575 -13.26 24.85 42.63
C GLU A 575 -12.97 23.92 43.82
N GLU A 576 -13.29 24.35 45.07
CA GLU A 576 -13.00 23.58 46.28
C GLU A 576 -13.56 22.15 46.22
N GLU A 577 -14.79 21.99 45.77
CA GLU A 577 -15.44 20.68 45.65
C GLU A 577 -14.70 19.75 44.65
N GLN A 578 -14.30 20.31 43.50
CA GLN A 578 -13.56 19.56 42.51
C GLN A 578 -12.14 19.22 43.03
N ARG A 579 -11.47 20.16 43.71
CA ARG A 579 -10.17 19.86 44.33
C ARG A 579 -10.30 18.75 45.36
N LEU A 580 -11.33 18.75 46.19
CA LEU A 580 -11.62 17.69 47.14
C LEU A 580 -11.81 16.34 46.45
N ALA A 581 -12.57 16.34 45.33
CA ALA A 581 -12.76 15.13 44.53
C ALA A 581 -11.45 14.65 43.88
N LEU A 582 -10.60 15.57 43.40
CA LEU A 582 -9.25 15.24 42.85
C LEU A 582 -8.34 14.64 43.91
N TRP A 583 -8.32 15.17 45.13
CA TRP A 583 -7.56 14.58 46.23
C TRP A 583 -8.05 13.16 46.54
N ARG A 584 -9.36 12.95 46.64
CA ARG A 584 -9.94 11.61 46.87
C ARG A 584 -9.59 10.65 45.74
N HIS A 585 -9.75 11.09 44.51
CA HIS A 585 -9.43 10.28 43.33
C HIS A 585 -7.95 9.89 43.31
N GLY A 586 -7.03 10.82 43.61
CA GLY A 586 -5.59 10.55 43.66
C GLY A 586 -5.18 9.49 44.71
N LEU A 587 -5.98 9.31 45.75
CA LEU A 587 -5.73 8.35 46.83
C LEU A 587 -6.38 6.98 46.67
N VAL A 588 -7.24 6.78 45.65
CA VAL A 588 -8.02 5.53 45.48
C VAL A 588 -7.16 4.25 45.52
N HIS A 589 -5.96 4.30 44.97
CA HIS A 589 -5.03 3.16 44.90
C HIS A 589 -3.80 3.31 45.80
N VAL A 590 -3.76 4.36 46.63
CA VAL A 590 -2.62 4.66 47.48
C VAL A 590 -2.91 4.18 48.89
N PRO A 591 -2.07 3.33 49.50
CA PRO A 591 -2.20 2.98 50.91
C PRO A 591 -2.14 4.26 51.76
N SER A 592 -3.24 4.60 52.41
CA SER A 592 -3.38 5.82 53.21
C SER A 592 -4.01 5.51 54.57
N GLU A 593 -3.76 6.35 55.57
CA GLU A 593 -4.42 6.26 56.85
C GLU A 593 -5.96 6.36 56.67
N PRO A 594 -6.73 5.64 57.48
CA PRO A 594 -8.17 5.83 57.50
C PRO A 594 -8.52 7.26 57.99
N ASP A 595 -9.57 7.83 57.40
CA ASP A 595 -10.16 9.10 57.82
C ASP A 595 -9.28 10.36 57.67
N ILE A 596 -8.39 10.42 56.67
CA ILE A 596 -7.67 11.67 56.36
C ILE A 596 -8.65 12.78 55.99
N GLU A 597 -8.62 13.87 56.75
CA GLU A 597 -9.38 15.08 56.42
C GLU A 597 -8.78 15.84 55.24
N LEU A 598 -9.35 15.67 54.05
CA LEU A 598 -8.91 16.32 52.80
C LEU A 598 -9.50 17.72 52.60
N GLY A 599 -10.53 18.10 53.39
CA GLY A 599 -11.21 19.39 53.28
C GLY A 599 -10.29 20.60 53.41
N PRO A 600 -9.43 20.65 54.46
CA PRO A 600 -8.47 21.76 54.61
C PRO A 600 -7.49 21.87 53.42
N LEU A 601 -7.00 20.73 52.91
CA LEU A 601 -6.13 20.74 51.73
C LEU A 601 -6.85 21.29 50.47
N ALA A 602 -8.10 20.90 50.27
CA ALA A 602 -8.88 21.36 49.14
C ALA A 602 -9.20 22.85 49.22
N ARG A 603 -9.48 23.38 50.43
CA ARG A 603 -9.81 24.78 50.65
C ARG A 603 -8.60 25.69 50.58
N ASP A 604 -7.52 25.32 51.29
CA ASP A 604 -6.40 26.22 51.55
C ASP A 604 -5.35 26.19 50.43
N PHE A 605 -5.31 25.12 49.62
CA PHE A 605 -4.41 24.98 48.49
C PHE A 605 -5.16 25.01 47.15
N GLU A 606 -5.15 26.15 46.50
CA GLU A 606 -5.71 26.34 45.16
C GLU A 606 -4.73 25.72 44.13
N LEU A 607 -4.85 24.41 43.91
CA LEU A 607 -4.02 23.65 42.99
C LEU A 607 -4.86 23.13 41.83
N ALA A 608 -4.28 23.16 40.64
CA ALA A 608 -4.83 22.45 39.45
C ALA A 608 -4.70 20.92 39.64
N GLY A 609 -5.48 20.15 38.89
CA GLY A 609 -5.50 18.69 39.00
C GLY A 609 -4.13 18.03 38.84
N GLY A 610 -3.31 18.51 37.90
CA GLY A 610 -1.94 18.04 37.69
C GLY A 610 -1.04 18.28 38.92
N ALA A 611 -1.18 19.43 39.57
CA ALA A 611 -0.42 19.76 40.79
C ALA A 611 -0.90 18.93 41.99
N ILE A 612 -2.22 18.68 42.12
CA ILE A 612 -2.76 17.78 43.14
C ILE A 612 -2.20 16.37 42.97
N ARG A 613 -2.19 15.86 41.74
CA ARG A 613 -1.57 14.55 41.42
C ARG A 613 -0.09 14.51 41.81
N SER A 614 0.68 15.53 41.48
CA SER A 614 2.11 15.63 41.86
C SER A 614 2.30 15.66 43.37
N ALA A 615 1.41 16.34 44.10
CA ALA A 615 1.42 16.39 45.53
C ALA A 615 1.14 15.01 46.16
N VAL A 616 0.14 14.27 45.66
CA VAL A 616 -0.17 12.89 46.08
C VAL A 616 1.00 11.96 45.77
N VAL A 617 1.64 12.06 44.61
CA VAL A 617 2.82 11.27 44.25
C VAL A 617 3.97 11.58 45.24
N THR A 618 4.19 12.84 45.59
CA THR A 618 5.20 13.25 46.56
C THR A 618 4.91 12.63 47.93
N ALA A 619 3.66 12.70 48.40
CA ALA A 619 3.24 12.08 49.65
C ALA A 619 3.46 10.56 49.66
N ALA A 620 3.10 9.89 48.56
CA ALA A 620 3.30 8.45 48.41
C ALA A 620 4.79 8.06 48.46
N TYR A 621 5.71 8.87 47.88
CA TYR A 621 7.14 8.63 48.03
C TYR A 621 7.65 8.86 49.44
N LEU A 622 7.12 9.83 50.18
CA LEU A 622 7.48 10.05 51.58
C LEU A 622 7.05 8.86 52.43
N ALA A 623 5.82 8.41 52.29
CA ALA A 623 5.26 7.24 52.98
C ALA A 623 6.02 5.94 52.62
N ALA A 624 6.31 5.73 51.34
CA ALA A 624 7.11 4.56 50.91
C ALA A 624 8.53 4.56 51.51
N GLY A 625 9.11 5.76 51.68
CA GLY A 625 10.43 5.92 52.31
C GLY A 625 10.44 5.59 53.82
N SER A 626 9.33 5.82 54.54
CA SER A 626 9.15 5.48 55.97
C SER A 626 8.62 4.04 56.17
N GLY A 627 8.06 3.41 55.11
CA GLY A 627 7.39 2.12 55.20
C GLY A 627 5.99 2.19 55.81
N GLU A 628 5.41 3.38 55.95
CA GLU A 628 4.10 3.65 56.55
C GLU A 628 3.07 4.05 55.49
N PRO A 629 1.76 3.94 55.74
CA PRO A 629 0.73 4.51 54.90
C PRO A 629 0.85 6.03 54.78
N VAL A 630 0.32 6.60 53.67
CA VAL A 630 0.31 8.05 53.48
C VAL A 630 -0.52 8.74 54.55
N THR A 631 0.07 9.75 55.19
CA THR A 631 -0.54 10.55 56.26
C THR A 631 -1.02 11.90 55.75
N ALA A 632 -1.88 12.60 56.56
CA ALA A 632 -2.27 13.98 56.29
C ALA A 632 -1.04 14.92 56.22
N ALA A 633 -0.01 14.66 57.00
CA ALA A 633 1.24 15.45 57.00
C ALA A 633 2.02 15.29 55.67
N ASP A 634 2.08 14.08 55.13
CA ASP A 634 2.72 13.83 53.84
C ASP A 634 2.00 14.57 52.69
N LEU A 635 0.68 14.53 52.68
CA LEU A 635 -0.14 15.25 51.71
C LEU A 635 0.04 16.77 51.81
N LEU A 636 0.08 17.30 53.03
CA LEU A 636 0.35 18.70 53.30
C LEU A 636 1.74 19.12 52.79
N GLU A 637 2.76 18.31 53.05
CA GLU A 637 4.11 18.59 52.53
C GLU A 637 4.15 18.52 50.99
N GLY A 638 3.44 17.56 50.38
CA GLY A 638 3.28 17.49 48.92
C GLY A 638 2.62 18.75 48.38
N ALA A 639 1.52 19.23 48.98
CA ALA A 639 0.83 20.45 48.60
C ALA A 639 1.72 21.69 48.76
N ARG A 640 2.47 21.78 49.86
CA ARG A 640 3.43 22.89 50.12
C ARG A 640 4.53 22.94 49.07
N ARG A 641 5.04 21.80 48.62
CA ARG A 641 6.06 21.72 47.57
C ARG A 641 5.51 22.23 46.23
N GLU A 642 4.31 21.84 45.84
CA GLU A 642 3.70 22.32 44.60
C GLU A 642 3.39 23.83 44.67
N TYR A 643 2.99 24.37 45.81
CA TYR A 643 2.81 25.81 46.00
C TYR A 643 4.13 26.59 45.86
N ARG A 644 5.21 26.12 46.49
CA ARG A 644 6.56 26.72 46.34
C ARG A 644 7.03 26.67 44.89
N LYS A 645 6.82 25.55 44.22
CA LYS A 645 7.16 25.37 42.81
C LYS A 645 6.40 26.34 41.90
N ALA A 646 5.15 26.64 42.24
CA ALA A 646 4.33 27.64 41.55
C ALA A 646 4.66 29.11 41.96
N GLY A 647 5.66 29.35 42.81
CA GLY A 647 6.00 30.68 43.30
C GLY A 647 4.96 31.30 44.24
N ARG A 648 4.04 30.50 44.79
CA ARG A 648 2.97 30.97 45.67
C ARG A 648 3.38 30.90 47.15
N LEU A 649 2.89 31.89 47.95
CA LEU A 649 3.11 31.87 49.39
C LEU A 649 2.31 30.72 50.00
N VAL A 650 2.97 29.89 50.78
CA VAL A 650 2.32 28.77 51.47
C VAL A 650 1.35 29.30 52.53
N PRO A 651 0.05 28.88 52.52
CA PRO A 651 -0.87 29.24 53.58
C PRO A 651 -0.32 28.87 54.96
N GLY A 652 -0.60 29.67 55.94
CA GLY A 652 0.04 29.67 57.25
C GLY A 652 0.22 28.28 57.91
N THR A 653 1.25 28.17 58.71
CA THR A 653 1.56 26.96 59.52
C THR A 653 0.35 26.66 60.44
N TRP A 654 -0.25 25.52 60.21
CA TRP A 654 -1.20 24.86 61.14
C TRP A 654 -0.39 24.22 62.29
#